data_536a7bf63e297f4dc4caffb2d66d1dca
#
_entry.id   536a7bf63e297f4dc4caffb2d66d1dca
#
_cell.length_a   1.000
_cell.length_b   1.000
_cell.length_c   1.000
_cell.angle_alpha   90.00
_cell.angle_beta   90.00
_cell.angle_gamma   90.00
#
_symmetry.space_group_name_H-M   'P 1'
#
loop_
_entity.id
_entity.type
_entity.pdbx_description
1 polymer ?
#
loop_
_entity_poly.entity_id
_entity_poly.type
_entity_poly.pdbx_seq_one_letter_code
_entity_poly.pdbx_strand_id
1 'polypeptide(L)'
;MSKFNIGNKVIKADSEGHGTIIEVMPPRRGRQLYKVSWGNIVTDELEVNLLPDCNIADPFERCMSGIFGSYSEYSKKNTTFKIRSSNNSTISSLKASKTLFRAYQFKPLLKFLNSPNRRLLVADEVGLGKTIEAGHIMLELKARRELHHVLIVCPKSLQRKWKDELAFKFGLQFKIYDSQKELITDMQEHRVSVHAIVNYEKIRMKKHKENDKAKKEKDNIPKNIVDFLSGNDFHFSLVLCDEAHKMRNRETQTYKGAEIIMSQANAAIFLTATPVMISTENLYNLLHLLDNTRYYNYQIFDNRLQENRPFVEALTDLNHHVALPVIAKKLNESEILTRFFSDEVEIYSHQTTVGKAFADDAMYKEIIQMLNGEDNSKNRACLQYLISSMSMMNNIFSRTRKREVTTDMSQAERKPHMRKVILTEKERTEFDNVIEQYIDDNSYTDYWGEEVLTQGGTLGLVQKKRQVASSVYAYLNSEYSLDKSIDEYADYTDAKFEELLKIIDEVFKHGTKKIVIFALFRKTLKYLQIRFKNRGFGTLMIHGMIDNRIDVLDEFKNNPNAHILLSSEVGSEGLDMQFCNSMVNYDLPWNPMVVEQRIGRIDRFGQKSPTVNIYNIIVADSIQEDIYIRLLDRIGIFRGTIGDMEAILDAPLERGGSVTIQDVYNKLEKELYTSRLTDEEKRRKITEIELAVANEKESIKHLEEGLDNALTNDAYFKWKGHSALTPLAK
;
A
#
# COMPACT_ATOMS: atom_id res chain seq x y z
N MET A 1 32.92 33.53 25.20
CA MET A 1 33.78 32.50 24.63
C MET A 1 34.18 32.93 23.25
N SER A 2 35.44 32.76 22.85
CA SER A 2 35.92 33.06 21.51
C SER A 2 35.27 32.14 20.50
N LYS A 3 34.79 32.68 19.39
CA LYS A 3 34.09 31.92 18.32
C LYS A 3 35.08 31.08 17.50
N PHE A 4 36.36 31.49 17.41
CA PHE A 4 37.38 30.85 16.63
C PHE A 4 38.58 30.43 17.51
N ASN A 5 39.28 29.38 17.12
CA ASN A 5 40.49 28.90 17.73
C ASN A 5 41.71 29.12 16.81
N ILE A 6 42.92 29.09 17.37
CA ILE A 6 44.18 29.14 16.61
C ILE A 6 44.19 28.02 15.58
N GLY A 7 44.53 28.34 14.33
CA GLY A 7 44.53 27.42 13.19
C GLY A 7 43.22 27.38 12.39
N ASN A 8 42.14 27.99 12.88
CA ASN A 8 40.92 28.05 12.09
C ASN A 8 41.13 28.96 10.86
N LYS A 9 40.64 28.50 9.72
CA LYS A 9 40.61 29.33 8.49
C LYS A 9 39.40 30.23 8.52
N VAL A 10 39.61 31.48 8.12
CA VAL A 10 38.58 32.52 8.15
C VAL A 10 38.60 33.34 6.87
N ILE A 11 37.45 33.92 6.52
CA ILE A 11 37.28 34.87 5.43
C ILE A 11 36.92 36.23 6.04
N LYS A 12 37.47 37.31 5.50
CA LYS A 12 37.08 38.63 5.91
C LYS A 12 35.71 38.98 5.37
N ALA A 13 34.81 39.47 6.23
CA ALA A 13 33.40 39.72 5.85
C ALA A 13 33.24 40.74 4.70
N ASP A 14 34.17 41.67 4.56
CA ASP A 14 34.13 42.75 3.56
C ASP A 14 34.96 42.48 2.28
N SER A 15 35.68 41.34 2.24
CA SER A 15 36.55 40.98 1.11
C SER A 15 36.67 39.47 0.96
N GLU A 16 36.97 38.95 -0.23
CA GLU A 16 37.18 37.52 -0.49
C GLU A 16 38.53 37.00 0.02
N GLY A 17 39.19 37.74 0.95
CA GLY A 17 40.50 37.35 1.50
C GLY A 17 40.39 36.13 2.43
N HIS A 18 41.14 35.06 2.13
CA HIS A 18 41.25 33.87 2.98
C HIS A 18 42.40 34.00 3.95
N GLY A 19 42.16 33.81 5.24
CA GLY A 19 43.15 33.91 6.29
C GLY A 19 43.16 32.77 7.28
N THR A 20 44.17 32.68 8.12
CA THR A 20 44.25 31.69 9.20
C THR A 20 44.48 32.42 10.52
N ILE A 21 43.73 32.05 11.54
CA ILE A 21 43.91 32.60 12.89
C ILE A 21 45.19 32.05 13.48
N ILE A 22 46.10 33.00 13.80
CA ILE A 22 47.38 32.66 14.39
C ILE A 22 47.41 32.93 15.89
N GLU A 23 46.56 33.83 16.41
CA GLU A 23 46.46 34.15 17.83
C GLU A 23 45.07 34.62 18.22
N VAL A 24 44.60 34.17 19.41
CA VAL A 24 43.35 34.66 20.01
C VAL A 24 43.73 35.70 21.05
N MET A 25 43.45 36.96 20.78
CA MET A 25 43.83 38.09 21.62
C MET A 25 42.81 38.31 22.76
N PRO A 26 43.22 38.90 23.89
CA PRO A 26 42.26 39.26 24.94
C PRO A 26 41.22 40.29 24.41
N PRO A 27 39.97 40.18 24.87
CA PRO A 27 38.90 41.05 24.39
C PRO A 27 39.17 42.54 24.77
N ARG A 28 38.99 43.42 23.78
CA ARG A 28 39.18 44.86 23.96
C ARG A 28 37.81 45.56 23.93
N ARG A 29 37.46 46.26 25.03
CA ARG A 29 36.14 46.92 25.18
C ARG A 29 34.95 45.97 24.95
N GLY A 30 35.05 44.72 25.45
CA GLY A 30 33.97 43.73 25.33
C GLY A 30 33.88 43.04 23.97
N ARG A 31 34.77 43.31 23.02
CA ARG A 31 34.80 42.71 21.69
C ARG A 31 36.02 41.78 21.56
N GLN A 32 35.80 40.57 21.07
CA GLN A 32 36.87 39.60 20.84
C GLN A 32 37.70 40.02 19.61
N LEU A 33 39.05 39.95 19.73
CA LEU A 33 40.00 40.16 18.65
C LEU A 33 40.77 38.88 18.34
N TYR A 34 41.16 38.79 17.08
CA TYR A 34 42.00 37.71 16.56
C TYR A 34 43.10 38.30 15.70
N LYS A 35 44.30 37.72 15.81
CA LYS A 35 45.35 37.99 14.87
C LYS A 35 45.27 37.01 13.73
N VAL A 36 45.08 37.52 12.51
CA VAL A 36 44.81 36.72 11.31
C VAL A 36 45.91 36.92 10.29
N SER A 37 46.47 35.83 9.80
CA SER A 37 47.43 35.81 8.70
C SER A 37 46.67 35.64 7.38
N TRP A 38 46.81 36.64 6.49
CA TRP A 38 46.26 36.66 5.14
C TRP A 38 47.31 36.33 4.07
N GLY A 39 48.15 35.33 4.32
CA GLY A 39 49.33 35.03 3.54
C GLY A 39 50.55 35.85 4.02
N ASN A 40 50.93 36.90 3.29
CA ASN A 40 52.08 37.74 3.63
C ASN A 40 51.75 38.90 4.58
N ILE A 41 50.49 39.13 4.90
CA ILE A 41 50.03 40.24 5.75
C ILE A 41 49.36 39.65 6.99
N VAL A 42 49.69 40.20 8.15
CA VAL A 42 49.06 39.85 9.42
C VAL A 42 48.33 41.09 9.95
N THR A 43 47.04 40.95 10.27
CA THR A 43 46.21 42.03 10.82
C THR A 43 45.46 41.55 12.06
N ASP A 44 45.13 42.53 12.93
CA ASP A 44 44.24 42.31 14.05
C ASP A 44 42.80 42.57 13.61
N GLU A 45 41.96 41.55 13.68
CA GLU A 45 40.57 41.63 13.20
C GLU A 45 39.58 41.36 14.35
N LEU A 46 38.47 42.11 14.32
CA LEU A 46 37.36 41.87 15.25
C LEU A 46 36.58 40.61 14.84
N GLU A 47 36.07 39.88 15.81
CA GLU A 47 35.26 38.65 15.59
C GLU A 47 34.09 38.88 14.60
N VAL A 48 33.48 40.10 14.64
CA VAL A 48 32.36 40.45 13.75
C VAL A 48 32.77 40.59 12.27
N ASN A 49 34.03 40.77 11.98
CA ASN A 49 34.57 40.93 10.63
C ASN A 49 35.06 39.59 10.05
N LEU A 50 34.97 38.51 10.80
CA LEU A 50 35.48 37.21 10.40
C LEU A 50 34.35 36.24 10.22
N LEU A 51 34.36 35.56 9.09
CA LEU A 51 33.50 34.40 8.77
C LEU A 51 34.38 33.16 8.71
N PRO A 52 33.88 31.98 9.12
CA PRO A 52 34.66 30.75 8.98
C PRO A 52 34.87 30.45 7.48
N ASP A 53 36.14 30.18 7.12
CA ASP A 53 36.50 29.70 5.77
C ASP A 53 36.30 28.20 5.74
N CYS A 54 35.10 27.81 5.51
CA CYS A 54 34.72 26.42 5.47
C CYS A 54 34.63 25.95 4.03
N ASN A 55 35.64 25.26 3.59
CA ASN A 55 35.56 24.41 2.40
C ASN A 55 34.78 23.14 2.74
N ILE A 56 33.64 23.28 3.44
CA ILE A 56 32.77 22.16 3.79
C ILE A 56 31.97 21.88 2.53
N ALA A 57 32.31 20.77 1.90
CA ALA A 57 31.62 20.30 0.68
C ALA A 57 30.17 19.89 0.95
N ASP A 58 29.87 19.49 2.19
CA ASP A 58 28.52 19.10 2.60
C ASP A 58 27.64 20.32 2.91
N PRO A 59 26.53 20.53 2.16
CA PRO A 59 25.59 21.61 2.42
C PRO A 59 24.95 21.55 3.80
N PHE A 60 24.77 20.36 4.38
CA PHE A 60 24.18 20.18 5.69
C PHE A 60 25.12 20.64 6.80
N GLU A 61 26.39 20.28 6.75
CA GLU A 61 27.39 20.76 7.69
C GLU A 61 27.58 22.28 7.63
N ARG A 62 27.45 22.87 6.43
CA ARG A 62 27.46 24.33 6.26
C ARG A 62 26.28 25.00 6.97
N CYS A 63 25.07 24.41 6.83
CA CYS A 63 23.88 24.92 7.53
C CYS A 63 24.02 24.80 9.04
N MET A 64 24.48 23.63 9.54
CA MET A 64 24.69 23.41 10.98
C MET A 64 25.75 24.31 11.57
N SER A 65 26.75 24.68 10.79
CA SER A 65 27.80 25.64 11.18
C SER A 65 27.36 27.11 11.09
N GLY A 66 26.07 27.37 10.71
CA GLY A 66 25.55 28.75 10.57
C GLY A 66 26.10 29.50 9.38
N ILE A 67 26.68 28.80 8.40
CA ILE A 67 27.24 29.41 7.18
C ILE A 67 26.17 29.49 6.11
N PHE A 68 25.41 30.55 6.10
CA PHE A 68 24.40 30.81 5.09
C PHE A 68 24.96 31.78 4.02
N GLY A 69 24.58 31.50 2.76
CA GLY A 69 24.84 32.44 1.67
C GLY A 69 24.07 33.74 1.84
N SER A 70 24.41 34.76 1.05
CA SER A 70 23.71 36.03 1.07
C SER A 70 22.24 35.85 0.64
N TYR A 71 21.34 36.71 1.14
CA TYR A 71 19.96 36.77 0.68
C TYR A 71 19.84 36.91 -0.85
N SER A 72 20.75 37.69 -1.45
CA SER A 72 20.81 37.86 -2.91
C SER A 72 21.08 36.52 -3.64
N GLU A 73 22.01 35.69 -3.15
CA GLU A 73 22.31 34.40 -3.72
C GLU A 73 21.15 33.42 -3.53
N TYR A 74 20.54 33.40 -2.34
CA TYR A 74 19.34 32.62 -2.08
C TYR A 74 18.21 33.04 -3.03
N SER A 75 17.95 34.32 -3.17
CA SER A 75 16.92 34.87 -4.07
C SER A 75 17.16 34.47 -5.52
N LYS A 76 18.42 34.61 -6.00
CA LYS A 76 18.81 34.21 -7.36
C LYS A 76 18.63 32.73 -7.58
N LYS A 77 19.09 31.89 -6.65
CA LYS A 77 18.93 30.41 -6.72
C LYS A 77 17.46 30.03 -6.66
N ASN A 78 16.67 30.60 -5.77
CA ASN A 78 15.25 30.37 -5.65
C ASN A 78 14.49 30.80 -6.92
N THR A 79 14.82 31.94 -7.50
CA THR A 79 14.25 32.42 -8.78
C THR A 79 14.63 31.46 -9.92
N THR A 80 15.88 31.01 -9.98
CA THR A 80 16.36 30.05 -10.97
C THR A 80 15.63 28.71 -10.81
N PHE A 81 15.46 28.27 -9.57
CA PHE A 81 14.70 27.06 -9.26
C PHE A 81 13.22 27.16 -9.68
N LYS A 82 12.58 28.31 -9.35
CA LYS A 82 11.19 28.58 -9.77
C LYS A 82 11.05 28.65 -11.31
N ILE A 83 11.99 29.23 -12.01
CA ILE A 83 12.00 29.29 -13.48
C ILE A 83 12.19 27.87 -14.06
N ARG A 84 13.11 27.08 -13.51
CA ARG A 84 13.32 25.69 -13.93
C ARG A 84 12.12 24.78 -13.57
N SER A 85 11.50 25.01 -12.43
CA SER A 85 10.33 24.24 -11.97
C SER A 85 9.03 24.66 -12.65
N SER A 86 8.98 25.82 -13.34
CA SER A 86 7.76 26.23 -14.09
C SER A 86 7.33 25.22 -15.17
N ASN A 87 8.24 24.40 -15.66
CA ASN A 87 7.92 23.30 -16.59
C ASN A 87 7.37 22.04 -15.90
N ASN A 88 7.28 21.98 -14.56
CA ASN A 88 6.74 20.82 -13.85
C ASN A 88 5.21 20.69 -13.99
N SER A 89 4.52 21.73 -14.42
CA SER A 89 3.08 21.71 -14.67
C SER A 89 2.68 21.11 -16.03
N THR A 90 3.63 20.95 -16.96
CA THR A 90 3.38 20.37 -18.28
C THR A 90 3.74 18.87 -18.28
N ILE A 91 2.81 18.04 -18.71
CA ILE A 91 3.02 16.60 -18.90
C ILE A 91 3.38 16.35 -20.35
N SER A 92 4.65 15.97 -20.60
CA SER A 92 5.18 15.72 -21.94
C SER A 92 4.67 14.39 -22.53
N SER A 93 4.40 13.43 -21.65
CA SER A 93 4.06 12.04 -22.01
C SER A 93 2.56 11.75 -22.10
N LEU A 94 1.69 12.76 -22.02
CA LEU A 94 0.24 12.61 -21.88
C LEU A 94 -0.41 11.65 -22.90
N LYS A 95 0.05 11.68 -24.14
CA LYS A 95 -0.48 10.86 -25.24
C LYS A 95 0.43 9.67 -25.61
N ALA A 96 1.49 9.43 -24.87
CA ALA A 96 2.50 8.43 -25.21
C ALA A 96 2.17 7.01 -24.70
N SER A 97 1.14 6.87 -23.86
CA SER A 97 0.69 5.57 -23.33
C SER A 97 -0.46 4.99 -24.16
N LYS A 98 -0.58 3.65 -24.16
CA LYS A 98 -1.72 2.92 -24.72
C LYS A 98 -2.82 2.71 -23.66
N THR A 99 -3.05 3.69 -22.82
CA THR A 99 -4.08 3.65 -21.79
C THR A 99 -5.25 4.56 -22.15
N LEU A 100 -6.43 4.23 -21.65
CA LEU A 100 -7.56 5.17 -21.72
C LEU A 100 -7.25 6.36 -20.82
N PHE A 101 -7.43 7.57 -21.34
CA PHE A 101 -7.22 8.78 -20.56
C PHE A 101 -8.21 8.88 -19.40
N ARG A 102 -7.68 9.04 -18.18
CA ARG A 102 -8.44 9.27 -16.97
C ARG A 102 -7.74 10.31 -16.13
N ALA A 103 -8.37 11.45 -15.92
CA ALA A 103 -7.77 12.61 -15.27
C ALA A 103 -7.18 12.29 -13.89
N TYR A 104 -7.89 11.50 -13.07
CA TYR A 104 -7.43 11.13 -11.73
C TYR A 104 -6.12 10.33 -11.73
N GLN A 105 -5.82 9.52 -12.77
CA GLN A 105 -4.59 8.73 -12.87
C GLN A 105 -3.34 9.59 -13.11
N PHE A 106 -3.51 10.86 -13.48
CA PHE A 106 -2.41 11.82 -13.63
C PHE A 106 -2.15 12.65 -12.37
N LYS A 107 -3.04 12.58 -11.37
CA LYS A 107 -2.89 13.25 -10.09
C LYS A 107 -1.59 12.85 -9.35
N PRO A 108 -1.26 11.54 -9.18
CA PRO A 108 0.00 11.14 -8.59
C PRO A 108 1.21 11.67 -9.38
N LEU A 109 1.16 11.68 -10.71
CA LEU A 109 2.22 12.24 -11.55
C LEU A 109 2.47 13.72 -11.25
N LEU A 110 1.43 14.54 -11.20
CA LEU A 110 1.56 15.96 -10.91
C LEU A 110 2.09 16.21 -9.49
N LYS A 111 1.62 15.45 -8.50
CA LYS A 111 2.15 15.51 -7.13
C LYS A 111 3.62 15.12 -7.07
N PHE A 112 3.99 14.05 -7.76
CA PHE A 112 5.39 13.59 -7.84
C PHE A 112 6.32 14.61 -8.46
N LEU A 113 5.91 15.24 -9.56
CA LEU A 113 6.70 16.27 -10.21
C LEU A 113 6.86 17.55 -9.36
N ASN A 114 5.85 17.87 -8.55
CA ASN A 114 5.87 19.00 -7.64
C ASN A 114 6.52 18.69 -6.28
N SER A 115 6.76 17.41 -5.98
CA SER A 115 7.45 17.00 -4.74
C SER A 115 8.94 17.40 -4.80
N PRO A 116 9.46 18.13 -3.81
CA PRO A 116 10.87 18.56 -3.80
C PRO A 116 11.85 17.39 -3.89
N ASN A 117 11.56 16.31 -3.19
CA ASN A 117 12.42 15.12 -3.09
C ASN A 117 12.00 13.99 -4.03
N ARG A 118 10.94 14.20 -4.85
CA ARG A 118 10.36 13.17 -5.73
C ARG A 118 10.04 11.86 -4.98
N ARG A 119 9.47 12.01 -3.81
CA ARG A 119 9.03 10.92 -2.93
C ARG A 119 7.51 10.96 -2.82
N LEU A 120 6.82 9.86 -3.12
CA LEU A 120 5.36 9.82 -3.15
C LEU A 120 4.82 8.49 -2.63
N LEU A 121 3.86 8.56 -1.71
CA LEU A 121 3.02 7.45 -1.29
C LEU A 121 1.67 7.56 -2.01
N VAL A 122 1.38 6.61 -2.89
CA VAL A 122 0.11 6.48 -3.61
C VAL A 122 -0.75 5.44 -2.90
N ALA A 123 -1.87 5.90 -2.37
CA ALA A 123 -2.76 5.14 -1.52
C ALA A 123 -4.17 4.99 -2.12
N ASP A 124 -4.24 4.88 -3.43
CA ASP A 124 -5.48 4.78 -4.17
C ASP A 124 -6.17 3.43 -3.93
N GLU A 125 -7.50 3.43 -3.86
CA GLU A 125 -8.29 2.21 -3.63
C GLU A 125 -8.02 1.11 -4.67
N VAL A 126 -8.29 -0.13 -4.29
CA VAL A 126 -8.12 -1.30 -5.17
C VAL A 126 -8.94 -1.12 -6.44
N GLY A 127 -8.31 -1.36 -7.60
CA GLY A 127 -8.99 -1.30 -8.91
C GLY A 127 -8.92 0.05 -9.62
N LEU A 128 -8.40 1.11 -9.01
CA LEU A 128 -8.24 2.44 -9.66
C LEU A 128 -7.07 2.51 -10.63
N GLY A 129 -6.16 1.54 -10.58
CA GLY A 129 -5.08 1.43 -11.56
C GLY A 129 -3.74 1.97 -11.11
N LYS A 130 -3.32 1.72 -9.87
CA LYS A 130 -2.01 2.12 -9.32
C LYS A 130 -0.82 1.80 -10.24
N THR A 131 -0.85 0.64 -10.94
CA THR A 131 0.16 0.29 -11.95
C THR A 131 0.18 1.28 -13.12
N ILE A 132 -0.99 1.79 -13.52
CA ILE A 132 -1.12 2.77 -14.60
C ILE A 132 -0.56 4.12 -14.17
N GLU A 133 -0.88 4.55 -12.95
CA GLU A 133 -0.36 5.78 -12.36
C GLU A 133 1.16 5.78 -12.27
N ALA A 134 1.73 4.69 -11.76
CA ALA A 134 3.17 4.50 -11.72
C ALA A 134 3.79 4.44 -13.13
N GLY A 135 3.10 3.81 -14.09
CA GLY A 135 3.51 3.79 -15.49
C GLY A 135 3.55 5.18 -16.12
N HIS A 136 2.59 6.05 -15.81
CA HIS A 136 2.60 7.47 -16.26
C HIS A 136 3.78 8.23 -15.68
N ILE A 137 4.11 8.02 -14.39
CA ILE A 137 5.28 8.67 -13.77
C ILE A 137 6.57 8.20 -14.45
N MET A 138 6.74 6.89 -14.64
CA MET A 138 7.93 6.35 -15.32
C MET A 138 8.04 6.84 -16.76
N LEU A 139 6.92 6.93 -17.49
CA LEU A 139 6.92 7.41 -18.88
C LEU A 139 7.32 8.89 -18.97
N GLU A 140 6.86 9.70 -18.02
CA GLU A 140 7.24 11.10 -17.93
C GLU A 140 8.72 11.27 -17.57
N LEU A 141 9.24 10.49 -16.60
CA LEU A 141 10.67 10.47 -16.29
C LEU A 141 11.53 10.06 -17.49
N LYS A 142 11.07 9.10 -18.28
CA LYS A 142 11.71 8.70 -19.53
C LYS A 142 11.71 9.83 -20.55
N ALA A 143 10.58 10.53 -20.72
CA ALA A 143 10.49 11.69 -21.63
C ALA A 143 11.43 12.82 -21.21
N ARG A 144 11.65 13.00 -19.90
CA ARG A 144 12.60 13.97 -19.33
C ARG A 144 14.05 13.50 -19.32
N ARG A 145 14.34 12.28 -19.79
CA ARG A 145 15.65 11.62 -19.76
C ARG A 145 16.21 11.42 -18.35
N GLU A 146 15.33 11.18 -17.37
CA GLU A 146 15.66 11.00 -15.97
C GLU A 146 15.46 9.54 -15.50
N LEU A 147 15.03 8.65 -16.39
CA LEU A 147 14.79 7.24 -16.09
C LEU A 147 15.99 6.40 -16.55
N HIS A 148 16.91 6.09 -15.62
CA HIS A 148 18.10 5.30 -15.90
C HIS A 148 18.01 3.93 -15.22
N HIS A 149 18.41 3.83 -13.94
CA HIS A 149 18.31 2.59 -13.17
C HIS A 149 17.01 2.59 -12.37
N VAL A 150 16.18 1.58 -12.57
CA VAL A 150 14.86 1.45 -11.94
C VAL A 150 14.73 0.12 -11.22
N LEU A 151 14.32 0.16 -9.97
CA LEU A 151 14.00 -1.02 -9.18
C LEU A 151 12.52 -1.05 -8.82
N ILE A 152 11.82 -2.09 -9.23
CA ILE A 152 10.45 -2.38 -8.81
C ILE A 152 10.48 -3.53 -7.82
N VAL A 153 9.99 -3.30 -6.61
CA VAL A 153 9.82 -4.30 -5.56
C VAL A 153 8.33 -4.60 -5.43
N CYS A 154 7.93 -5.83 -5.68
CA CYS A 154 6.52 -6.23 -5.62
C CYS A 154 6.37 -7.68 -5.13
N PRO A 155 5.16 -8.13 -4.73
CA PRO A 155 4.90 -9.54 -4.48
C PRO A 155 5.27 -10.42 -5.68
N LYS A 156 5.77 -11.63 -5.41
CA LYS A 156 6.21 -12.58 -6.47
C LYS A 156 5.12 -12.83 -7.51
N SER A 157 3.88 -12.92 -7.08
CA SER A 157 2.69 -13.12 -7.93
C SER A 157 2.42 -11.96 -8.90
N LEU A 158 2.88 -10.74 -8.58
CA LEU A 158 2.65 -9.54 -9.39
C LEU A 158 3.78 -9.21 -10.35
N GLN A 159 4.96 -9.85 -10.23
CA GLN A 159 6.14 -9.53 -11.03
C GLN A 159 5.89 -9.61 -12.54
N ARG A 160 5.24 -10.70 -12.99
CA ARG A 160 4.93 -10.90 -14.43
C ARG A 160 3.92 -9.86 -14.90
N LYS A 161 2.89 -9.59 -14.12
CA LYS A 161 1.91 -8.55 -14.43
C LYS A 161 2.56 -7.17 -14.60
N TRP A 162 3.45 -6.78 -13.69
CA TRP A 162 4.21 -5.53 -13.78
C TRP A 162 5.01 -5.46 -15.08
N LYS A 163 5.76 -6.52 -15.40
CA LYS A 163 6.55 -6.60 -16.63
C LYS A 163 5.69 -6.43 -17.88
N ASP A 164 4.59 -7.19 -17.97
CA ASP A 164 3.74 -7.24 -19.15
C ASP A 164 2.93 -5.95 -19.33
N GLU A 165 2.37 -5.39 -18.25
CA GLU A 165 1.63 -4.12 -18.31
C GLU A 165 2.53 -2.94 -18.70
N LEU A 166 3.74 -2.85 -18.15
CA LEU A 166 4.69 -1.79 -18.48
C LEU A 166 5.17 -1.91 -19.93
N ALA A 167 5.44 -3.11 -20.40
CA ALA A 167 5.82 -3.35 -21.79
C ALA A 167 4.69 -3.01 -22.77
N PHE A 168 3.48 -3.51 -22.51
CA PHE A 168 2.36 -3.36 -23.44
C PHE A 168 1.78 -1.95 -23.43
N LYS A 169 1.54 -1.36 -22.24
CA LYS A 169 0.84 -0.06 -22.10
C LYS A 169 1.78 1.14 -22.26
N PHE A 170 3.04 1.00 -21.85
CA PHE A 170 3.98 2.11 -21.75
C PHE A 170 5.26 1.94 -22.59
N GLY A 171 5.45 0.78 -23.22
CA GLY A 171 6.67 0.51 -23.99
C GLY A 171 7.94 0.52 -23.12
N LEU A 172 7.81 0.16 -21.83
CA LEU A 172 8.91 0.09 -20.87
C LEU A 172 9.29 -1.37 -20.66
N GLN A 173 10.56 -1.71 -20.96
CA GLN A 173 11.06 -3.07 -20.81
C GLN A 173 11.71 -3.26 -19.44
N PHE A 174 11.28 -4.27 -18.72
CA PHE A 174 11.78 -4.67 -17.42
C PHE A 174 12.16 -6.14 -17.39
N LYS A 175 13.20 -6.47 -16.63
CA LYS A 175 13.67 -7.84 -16.42
C LYS A 175 13.31 -8.28 -15.01
N ILE A 176 12.72 -9.47 -14.90
CA ILE A 176 12.49 -10.13 -13.60
C ILE A 176 13.77 -10.86 -13.24
N TYR A 177 14.32 -10.56 -12.06
CA TYR A 177 15.53 -11.22 -11.58
C TYR A 177 15.19 -12.27 -10.54
N ASP A 178 15.34 -13.53 -10.88
CA ASP A 178 15.24 -14.65 -9.95
C ASP A 178 16.55 -14.89 -9.20
N SER A 179 17.67 -14.54 -9.79
CA SER A 179 19.00 -14.62 -9.18
C SER A 179 19.48 -13.24 -8.73
N GLN A 180 19.86 -13.12 -7.46
CA GLN A 180 20.50 -11.90 -6.93
C GLN A 180 21.87 -11.66 -7.54
N LYS A 181 22.61 -12.75 -7.82
CA LYS A 181 23.94 -12.67 -8.43
C LYS A 181 23.87 -12.04 -9.82
N GLU A 182 22.89 -12.44 -10.63
CA GLU A 182 22.66 -11.88 -11.95
C GLU A 182 22.35 -10.37 -11.89
N LEU A 183 21.46 -9.96 -10.97
CA LEU A 183 21.14 -8.54 -10.76
C LEU A 183 22.38 -7.74 -10.37
N ILE A 184 23.19 -8.25 -9.43
CA ILE A 184 24.42 -7.58 -9.00
C ILE A 184 25.41 -7.46 -10.14
N THR A 185 25.57 -8.50 -10.96
CA THR A 185 26.44 -8.47 -12.14
C THR A 185 25.99 -7.39 -13.12
N ASP A 186 24.69 -7.36 -13.46
CA ASP A 186 24.14 -6.34 -14.37
C ASP A 186 24.30 -4.91 -13.80
N MET A 187 24.24 -4.74 -12.47
CA MET A 187 24.49 -3.46 -11.80
C MET A 187 25.97 -3.07 -11.82
N GLN A 188 26.88 -4.03 -11.71
CA GLN A 188 28.34 -3.77 -11.73
C GLN A 188 28.86 -3.43 -13.12
N GLU A 189 28.28 -4.00 -14.15
CA GLU A 189 28.74 -3.78 -15.52
C GLU A 189 28.50 -2.36 -16.05
N HIS A 190 27.62 -1.56 -15.40
CA HIS A 190 27.30 -0.14 -15.69
C HIS A 190 27.08 0.22 -17.19
N ARG A 191 27.05 -0.74 -18.09
CA ARG A 191 27.00 -0.51 -19.56
C ARG A 191 25.59 -0.23 -20.06
N VAL A 192 24.57 -0.67 -19.32
CA VAL A 192 23.15 -0.56 -19.70
C VAL A 192 22.33 -0.13 -18.49
N SER A 193 21.29 0.65 -18.72
CA SER A 193 20.33 1.00 -17.68
C SER A 193 19.65 -0.26 -17.14
N VAL A 194 19.72 -0.48 -15.84
CA VAL A 194 19.10 -1.65 -15.18
C VAL A 194 17.65 -1.33 -14.84
N HIS A 195 16.72 -2.01 -15.50
CA HIS A 195 15.29 -1.97 -15.17
C HIS A 195 14.88 -3.30 -14.54
N ALA A 196 14.90 -3.38 -13.22
CA ALA A 196 14.75 -4.62 -12.47
C ALA A 196 13.39 -4.73 -11.79
N ILE A 197 12.84 -5.95 -11.78
CA ILE A 197 11.70 -6.34 -10.94
C ILE A 197 12.17 -7.44 -10.00
N VAL A 198 11.99 -7.22 -8.68
CA VAL A 198 12.34 -8.19 -7.64
C VAL A 198 11.19 -8.38 -6.65
N ASN A 199 11.21 -9.47 -5.89
CA ASN A 199 10.26 -9.69 -4.81
C ASN A 199 10.81 -9.23 -3.45
N TYR A 200 9.93 -9.09 -2.46
CA TYR A 200 10.29 -8.65 -1.10
C TYR A 200 11.30 -9.56 -0.40
N GLU A 201 11.35 -10.84 -0.73
CA GLU A 201 12.32 -11.77 -0.11
C GLU A 201 13.77 -11.42 -0.48
N LYS A 202 13.99 -10.82 -1.66
CA LYS A 202 15.32 -10.46 -2.15
C LYS A 202 15.88 -9.19 -1.53
N ILE A 203 15.02 -8.36 -0.96
CA ILE A 203 15.44 -7.14 -0.26
C ILE A 203 15.59 -7.34 1.25
N ARG A 204 15.35 -8.55 1.77
CA ARG A 204 15.52 -8.84 3.19
C ARG A 204 17.01 -8.81 3.59
N MET A 205 17.30 -8.11 4.66
CA MET A 205 18.60 -8.17 5.31
C MET A 205 18.84 -9.59 5.86
N LYS A 206 19.96 -10.22 5.54
CA LYS A 206 20.29 -11.53 6.10
C LYS A 206 20.93 -11.35 7.47
N LYS A 207 20.41 -12.07 8.49
CA LYS A 207 21.09 -12.17 9.79
C LYS A 207 22.41 -12.92 9.56
N HIS A 208 23.54 -12.27 9.75
CA HIS A 208 24.84 -12.94 9.76
C HIS A 208 24.92 -13.80 11.03
N LYS A 209 25.11 -15.10 10.88
CA LYS A 209 25.55 -15.96 11.99
C LYS A 209 27.02 -15.58 12.32
N GLU A 210 27.33 -15.46 13.59
CA GLU A 210 28.69 -15.05 14.03
C GLU A 210 29.83 -15.89 13.45
N ASN A 211 29.57 -17.14 13.08
CA ASN A 211 30.53 -18.03 12.42
C ASN A 211 30.88 -17.68 10.97
N ASP A 212 30.17 -16.75 10.34
CA ASP A 212 30.45 -16.32 8.95
C ASP A 212 31.47 -15.16 8.87
N LYS A 213 31.84 -14.56 10.02
CA LYS A 213 32.83 -13.46 10.05
C LYS A 213 34.23 -13.92 9.60
N ALA A 214 34.62 -15.14 9.95
CA ALA A 214 35.92 -15.70 9.58
C ALA A 214 36.05 -16.15 8.10
N LYS A 215 34.90 -16.33 7.40
CA LYS A 215 34.89 -16.65 5.95
C LYS A 215 34.78 -15.42 5.06
N LYS A 216 34.48 -14.23 5.60
CA LYS A 216 34.29 -12.99 4.82
C LYS A 216 35.57 -12.39 4.23
N GLU A 217 36.74 -12.75 4.77
CA GLU A 217 38.01 -12.20 4.27
C GLU A 217 38.51 -12.82 2.96
N LYS A 218 37.89 -13.90 2.45
CA LYS A 218 38.37 -14.58 1.25
C LYS A 218 37.52 -14.38 -0.03
N ASP A 219 36.22 -13.99 0.09
CA ASP A 219 35.36 -13.75 -1.07
C ASP A 219 34.66 -12.38 -0.96
N ASN A 220 35.24 -11.38 -1.57
CA ASN A 220 34.76 -9.99 -1.60
C ASN A 220 33.52 -9.80 -2.53
N ILE A 221 32.76 -10.86 -2.81
CA ILE A 221 31.58 -10.82 -3.70
C ILE A 221 30.32 -10.64 -2.86
N PRO A 222 29.57 -9.53 -3.03
CA PRO A 222 28.31 -9.31 -2.31
C PRO A 222 27.32 -10.43 -2.63
N LYS A 223 26.72 -11.02 -1.57
CA LYS A 223 25.82 -12.18 -1.69
C LYS A 223 24.35 -11.80 -1.95
N ASN A 224 24.00 -10.56 -1.74
CA ASN A 224 22.65 -10.03 -2.01
C ASN A 224 22.70 -8.53 -2.36
N ILE A 225 21.60 -8.02 -2.92
CA ILE A 225 21.48 -6.62 -3.37
C ILE A 225 21.70 -5.61 -2.24
N VAL A 226 21.29 -5.92 -1.01
CA VAL A 226 21.42 -5.03 0.15
C VAL A 226 22.89 -4.90 0.56
N ASP A 227 23.61 -6.03 0.61
CA ASP A 227 25.07 -6.06 0.89
C ASP A 227 25.84 -5.31 -0.23
N PHE A 228 25.42 -5.46 -1.49
CA PHE A 228 26.02 -4.74 -2.61
C PHE A 228 25.86 -3.23 -2.48
N LEU A 229 24.65 -2.76 -2.20
CA LEU A 229 24.35 -1.34 -2.06
C LEU A 229 25.00 -0.70 -0.83
N SER A 230 25.19 -1.47 0.24
CA SER A 230 25.89 -0.97 1.44
C SER A 230 27.38 -0.71 1.22
N GLY A 231 27.99 -1.36 0.22
CA GLY A 231 29.42 -1.28 -0.07
C GLY A 231 29.79 -0.55 -1.36
N ASN A 232 28.79 -0.12 -2.16
CA ASN A 232 29.01 0.49 -3.48
C ASN A 232 28.13 1.72 -3.65
N ASP A 233 28.67 2.71 -4.33
CA ASP A 233 27.98 3.94 -4.73
C ASP A 233 27.16 3.71 -6.01
N PHE A 234 26.02 3.02 -5.85
CA PHE A 234 25.08 2.75 -6.94
C PHE A 234 23.73 3.37 -6.65
N HIS A 235 23.27 4.29 -7.49
CA HIS A 235 22.03 5.00 -7.31
C HIS A 235 20.94 4.57 -8.30
N PHE A 236 19.75 4.31 -7.78
CA PHE A 236 18.54 4.17 -8.59
C PHE A 236 17.95 5.53 -8.91
N SER A 237 17.64 5.79 -10.17
CA SER A 237 16.85 6.95 -10.57
C SER A 237 15.43 6.90 -10.00
N LEU A 238 14.88 5.69 -9.87
CA LEU A 238 13.56 5.44 -9.27
C LEU A 238 13.52 4.08 -8.58
N VAL A 239 13.03 4.05 -7.35
CA VAL A 239 12.61 2.83 -6.66
C VAL A 239 11.09 2.86 -6.47
N LEU A 240 10.43 1.78 -6.87
CA LEU A 240 8.99 1.61 -6.72
C LEU A 240 8.71 0.37 -5.87
N CYS A 241 7.92 0.52 -4.80
CA CYS A 241 7.49 -0.59 -3.96
C CYS A 241 5.96 -0.74 -4.05
N ASP A 242 5.50 -1.84 -4.64
CA ASP A 242 4.07 -2.18 -4.69
C ASP A 242 3.68 -3.04 -3.48
N GLU A 243 2.49 -2.80 -2.93
CA GLU A 243 2.04 -3.32 -1.65
C GLU A 243 3.02 -2.96 -0.52
N ALA A 244 3.36 -1.66 -0.44
CA ALA A 244 4.38 -1.12 0.47
C ALA A 244 4.06 -1.37 1.95
N HIS A 245 2.82 -1.67 2.32
CA HIS A 245 2.42 -2.06 3.67
C HIS A 245 3.23 -3.26 4.21
N LYS A 246 3.81 -4.10 3.35
CA LYS A 246 4.71 -5.19 3.78
C LYS A 246 5.98 -4.69 4.47
N MET A 247 6.29 -3.39 4.39
CA MET A 247 7.43 -2.74 5.04
C MET A 247 7.03 -1.86 6.24
N ARG A 248 5.81 -1.99 6.78
CA ARG A 248 5.29 -1.13 7.86
C ARG A 248 5.97 -1.31 9.23
N ASN A 249 6.56 -2.48 9.48
CA ASN A 249 7.17 -2.81 10.76
C ASN A 249 8.70 -2.68 10.71
N ARG A 250 9.25 -1.76 11.51
CA ARG A 250 10.69 -1.46 11.61
C ARG A 250 11.56 -2.63 12.06
N GLU A 251 11.00 -3.54 12.85
CA GLU A 251 11.73 -4.70 13.36
C GLU A 251 12.04 -5.74 12.30
N THR A 252 11.34 -5.70 11.16
CA THR A 252 11.48 -6.71 10.12
C THR A 252 12.75 -6.55 9.30
N GLN A 253 13.29 -7.66 8.84
CA GLN A 253 14.45 -7.65 7.94
C GLN A 253 14.13 -7.04 6.57
N THR A 254 12.87 -7.03 6.20
CA THR A 254 12.38 -6.38 4.97
C THR A 254 12.46 -4.87 5.08
N TYR A 255 12.06 -4.30 6.22
CA TYR A 255 12.17 -2.86 6.47
C TYR A 255 13.63 -2.41 6.44
N LYS A 256 14.51 -3.10 7.20
CA LYS A 256 15.94 -2.77 7.27
C LYS A 256 16.63 -2.83 5.91
N GLY A 257 16.27 -3.82 5.08
CA GLY A 257 16.79 -3.89 3.71
C GLY A 257 16.25 -2.79 2.80
N ALA A 258 14.97 -2.46 2.94
CA ALA A 258 14.36 -1.36 2.20
C ALA A 258 14.97 0.00 2.57
N GLU A 259 15.33 0.23 3.83
CA GLU A 259 16.00 1.45 4.30
C GLU A 259 17.33 1.69 3.55
N ILE A 260 18.13 0.66 3.37
CA ILE A 260 19.39 0.74 2.59
C ILE A 260 19.07 1.04 1.11
N ILE A 261 18.06 0.41 0.53
CA ILE A 261 17.68 0.66 -0.86
C ILE A 261 17.18 2.11 -1.03
N MET A 262 16.38 2.60 -0.09
CA MET A 262 15.85 3.97 -0.14
C MET A 262 16.93 5.03 0.03
N SER A 263 18.01 4.75 0.76
CA SER A 263 19.16 5.66 0.87
C SER A 263 19.89 5.82 -0.48
N GLN A 264 19.80 4.86 -1.36
CA GLN A 264 20.39 4.86 -2.71
C GLN A 264 19.38 5.23 -3.81
N ALA A 265 18.20 5.72 -3.45
CA ALA A 265 17.15 6.10 -4.41
C ALA A 265 17.05 7.61 -4.57
N ASN A 266 17.24 8.12 -5.78
CA ASN A 266 17.03 9.55 -6.10
C ASN A 266 15.54 9.91 -6.04
N ALA A 267 14.66 9.00 -6.48
CA ALA A 267 13.23 9.16 -6.40
C ALA A 267 12.58 7.84 -5.91
N ALA A 268 11.46 7.93 -5.19
CA ALA A 268 10.77 6.74 -4.72
C ALA A 268 9.25 6.87 -4.77
N ILE A 269 8.59 5.76 -5.08
CA ILE A 269 7.14 5.65 -5.10
C ILE A 269 6.73 4.41 -4.30
N PHE A 270 5.89 4.61 -3.29
CA PHE A 270 5.23 3.53 -2.59
C PHE A 270 3.78 3.44 -3.04
N LEU A 271 3.34 2.25 -3.42
CA LEU A 271 1.96 1.96 -3.77
C LEU A 271 1.37 1.06 -2.69
N THR A 272 0.20 1.42 -2.20
CA THR A 272 -0.57 0.59 -1.28
C THR A 272 -2.06 0.85 -1.48
N ALA A 273 -2.89 -0.15 -1.23
CA ALA A 273 -4.34 0.05 -1.21
C ALA A 273 -4.84 0.48 0.18
N THR A 274 -4.04 0.24 1.19
CA THR A 274 -4.36 0.42 2.61
C THR A 274 -3.29 1.28 3.29
N PRO A 275 -3.34 2.62 3.13
CA PRO A 275 -2.32 3.52 3.67
C PRO A 275 -2.39 3.64 5.19
N VAL A 276 -3.58 3.50 5.73
CA VAL A 276 -3.87 3.58 7.17
C VAL A 276 -4.08 2.18 7.69
N MET A 277 -3.00 1.48 7.91
CA MET A 277 -3.05 0.18 8.55
C MET A 277 -2.90 0.38 10.05
N ILE A 278 -3.99 0.31 10.77
CA ILE A 278 -4.05 0.02 12.21
C ILE A 278 -3.55 1.14 13.13
N SER A 279 -2.56 1.95 12.73
CA SER A 279 -2.07 3.06 13.58
C SER A 279 -1.37 4.15 12.79
N THR A 280 -1.40 5.35 13.34
CA THR A 280 -0.61 6.50 12.88
C THR A 280 0.89 6.16 12.79
N GLU A 281 1.36 5.25 13.67
CA GLU A 281 2.73 4.76 13.69
C GLU A 281 3.11 3.97 12.42
N ASN A 282 2.22 3.13 11.91
CA ASN A 282 2.47 2.39 10.66
C ASN A 282 2.60 3.33 9.46
N LEU A 283 1.76 4.36 9.38
CA LEU A 283 1.87 5.41 8.36
C LEU A 283 3.20 6.16 8.52
N TYR A 284 3.55 6.55 9.76
CA TYR A 284 4.82 7.19 10.05
C TYR A 284 6.01 6.33 9.61
N ASN A 285 5.99 5.02 9.90
CA ASN A 285 7.07 4.11 9.52
C ASN A 285 7.26 4.05 7.98
N LEU A 286 6.17 4.03 7.22
CA LEU A 286 6.25 4.09 5.76
C LEU A 286 6.75 5.44 5.25
N LEU A 287 6.30 6.54 5.84
CA LEU A 287 6.75 7.89 5.47
C LEU A 287 8.20 8.13 5.86
N HIS A 288 8.63 7.62 7.02
CA HIS A 288 10.04 7.67 7.44
C HIS A 288 10.93 6.87 6.49
N LEU A 289 10.49 5.67 6.06
CA LEU A 289 11.21 4.87 5.08
C LEU A 289 11.28 5.57 3.72
N LEU A 290 10.20 6.25 3.35
CA LEU A 290 10.11 6.98 2.09
C LEU A 290 10.98 8.24 2.09
N ASP A 291 10.94 9.04 3.17
CA ASP A 291 11.70 10.28 3.35
C ASP A 291 12.09 10.47 4.83
N ASN A 292 13.22 9.89 5.22
CA ASN A 292 13.73 9.92 6.60
C ASN A 292 14.18 11.33 7.04
N THR A 293 14.51 12.20 6.10
CA THR A 293 14.93 13.57 6.42
C THR A 293 13.77 14.42 6.88
N ARG A 294 12.60 14.22 6.29
CA ARG A 294 11.37 14.96 6.62
C ARG A 294 10.62 14.33 7.79
N TYR A 295 10.62 13.00 7.90
CA TYR A 295 9.91 12.23 8.91
C TYR A 295 10.88 11.56 9.87
N TYR A 296 11.78 12.32 10.48
CA TYR A 296 12.83 11.79 11.35
C TYR A 296 12.37 11.44 12.78
N ASN A 297 11.27 12.05 13.25
CA ASN A 297 10.76 11.89 14.62
C ASN A 297 9.23 11.70 14.64
N TYR A 298 8.76 10.64 15.34
CA TYR A 298 7.35 10.30 15.44
C TYR A 298 6.53 11.37 16.16
N GLN A 299 7.03 11.91 17.27
CA GLN A 299 6.29 12.91 18.05
C GLN A 299 6.06 14.19 17.24
N ILE A 300 7.05 14.60 16.47
CA ILE A 300 6.93 15.77 15.59
C ILE A 300 5.92 15.48 14.47
N PHE A 301 5.91 14.26 13.93
CA PHE A 301 4.95 13.85 12.92
C PHE A 301 3.52 13.87 13.46
N ASP A 302 3.30 13.29 14.65
CA ASP A 302 1.99 13.24 15.28
C ASP A 302 1.47 14.65 15.62
N ASN A 303 2.32 15.51 16.19
CA ASN A 303 1.98 16.91 16.44
C ASN A 303 1.57 17.63 15.14
N ARG A 304 2.32 17.44 14.06
CA ARG A 304 2.02 18.02 12.75
C ARG A 304 0.73 17.52 12.13
N LEU A 305 0.36 16.26 12.37
CA LEU A 305 -0.95 15.75 11.96
C LEU A 305 -2.08 16.46 12.69
N GLN A 306 -1.91 16.71 14.00
CA GLN A 306 -2.89 17.45 14.77
C GLN A 306 -2.99 18.90 14.30
N GLU A 307 -1.86 19.57 14.04
CA GLU A 307 -1.79 20.95 13.51
C GLU A 307 -2.48 21.08 12.15
N ASN A 308 -2.45 20.04 11.33
CA ASN A 308 -3.05 20.04 9.99
C ASN A 308 -4.58 19.91 10.02
N ARG A 309 -5.15 19.41 11.12
CA ARG A 309 -6.57 19.12 11.27
C ARG A 309 -7.50 20.30 10.96
N PRO A 310 -7.27 21.55 11.46
CA PRO A 310 -8.15 22.68 11.15
C PRO A 310 -8.24 23.01 9.67
N PHE A 311 -7.13 22.91 8.93
CA PHE A 311 -7.11 23.19 7.50
C PHE A 311 -7.93 22.16 6.72
N VAL A 312 -7.98 20.99 7.20
CA VAL A 312 -8.69 19.90 6.56
C VAL A 312 -10.18 19.94 6.85
N GLU A 313 -10.55 20.28 8.08
CA GLU A 313 -11.92 20.59 8.42
C GLU A 313 -12.44 21.76 7.56
N ALA A 314 -11.61 22.78 7.34
CA ALA A 314 -11.92 23.90 6.46
C ALA A 314 -12.11 23.47 5.00
N LEU A 315 -11.29 22.55 4.49
CA LEU A 315 -11.47 21.99 3.14
C LEU A 315 -12.76 21.16 3.03
N THR A 316 -13.09 20.41 4.06
CA THR A 316 -14.34 19.64 4.12
C THR A 316 -15.55 20.57 4.11
N ASP A 317 -15.53 21.63 4.93
CA ASP A 317 -16.58 22.64 4.97
C ASP A 317 -16.74 23.37 3.62
N LEU A 318 -15.64 23.70 2.94
CA LEU A 318 -15.68 24.27 1.58
C LEU A 318 -16.37 23.36 0.59
N ASN A 319 -16.14 22.05 0.67
CA ASN A 319 -16.77 21.07 -0.22
C ASN A 319 -18.26 20.85 0.08
N HIS A 320 -18.63 20.97 1.35
CA HIS A 320 -20.03 20.91 1.77
C HIS A 320 -20.77 22.25 1.58
N HIS A 321 -20.16 23.20 0.88
CA HIS A 321 -20.73 24.52 0.62
C HIS A 321 -21.10 25.30 1.90
N VAL A 322 -20.40 25.05 3.02
CA VAL A 322 -20.54 25.88 4.22
C VAL A 322 -20.17 27.33 3.88
N ALA A 323 -20.87 28.31 4.48
CA ALA A 323 -20.62 29.73 4.23
C ALA A 323 -19.19 30.11 4.62
N LEU A 324 -18.50 30.86 3.75
CA LEU A 324 -17.08 31.20 3.92
C LEU A 324 -16.76 31.89 5.27
N PRO A 325 -17.59 32.83 5.81
CA PRO A 325 -17.34 33.43 7.12
C PRO A 325 -17.39 32.44 8.29
N VAL A 326 -18.19 31.37 8.17
CA VAL A 326 -18.23 30.30 9.18
C VAL A 326 -16.92 29.51 9.22
N ILE A 327 -16.35 29.24 8.06
CA ILE A 327 -15.06 28.58 7.91
C ILE A 327 -13.96 29.48 8.49
N ALA A 328 -13.99 30.77 8.17
CA ALA A 328 -13.03 31.75 8.72
C ALA A 328 -13.10 31.78 10.26
N LYS A 329 -14.31 31.78 10.82
CA LYS A 329 -14.51 31.74 12.25
C LYS A 329 -13.93 30.49 12.89
N LYS A 330 -14.20 29.30 12.33
CA LYS A 330 -13.64 28.03 12.81
C LYS A 330 -12.11 28.01 12.78
N LEU A 331 -11.48 28.53 11.73
CA LEU A 331 -10.02 28.62 11.65
C LEU A 331 -9.46 29.58 12.73
N ASN A 332 -10.07 30.74 12.90
CA ASN A 332 -9.62 31.74 13.87
C ASN A 332 -9.86 31.33 15.33
N GLU A 333 -10.90 30.56 15.62
CA GLU A 333 -11.24 30.05 16.96
C GLU A 333 -10.63 28.67 17.24
N SER A 334 -9.84 28.11 16.33
CA SER A 334 -9.21 26.81 16.53
C SER A 334 -8.18 26.90 17.67
N GLU A 335 -8.40 26.16 18.75
CA GLU A 335 -7.44 26.08 19.87
C GLU A 335 -6.06 25.62 19.40
N ILE A 336 -5.99 24.79 18.41
CA ILE A 336 -4.75 24.27 17.83
C ILE A 336 -3.99 25.42 17.18
N LEU A 337 -4.63 26.20 16.31
CA LEU A 337 -4.00 27.34 15.63
C LEU A 337 -3.72 28.49 16.61
N THR A 338 -4.61 28.73 17.57
CA THR A 338 -4.45 29.80 18.58
C THR A 338 -3.22 29.58 19.46
N ARG A 339 -2.89 28.33 19.81
CA ARG A 339 -1.63 28.01 20.51
C ARG A 339 -0.39 28.44 19.72
N PHE A 340 -0.49 28.52 18.42
CA PHE A 340 0.58 28.96 17.52
C PHE A 340 0.59 30.49 17.31
N PHE A 341 -0.45 31.20 17.73
CA PHE A 341 -0.54 32.67 17.62
C PHE A 341 -0.23 33.38 18.93
N SER A 342 -0.14 32.68 20.09
CA SER A 342 0.15 33.31 21.37
C SER A 342 1.62 33.67 21.50
N ASP A 343 1.88 34.88 22.01
CA ASP A 343 3.24 35.37 22.31
C ASP A 343 3.84 34.74 23.57
N GLU A 344 3.04 33.97 24.34
CA GLU A 344 3.51 33.26 25.52
C GLU A 344 4.19 31.94 25.11
N VAL A 345 5.50 32.03 24.96
CA VAL A 345 6.37 30.87 24.77
C VAL A 345 6.67 30.27 26.13
N GLU A 346 5.91 29.29 26.56
CA GLU A 346 6.41 28.36 27.58
C GLU A 346 7.54 27.54 26.94
N ILE A 347 8.75 27.87 27.37
CA ILE A 347 9.98 27.21 26.93
C ILE A 347 10.03 25.82 27.55
N TYR A 348 9.35 24.86 26.95
CA TYR A 348 9.74 23.45 27.04
C TYR A 348 10.52 23.08 25.80
N SER A 349 11.82 23.02 25.98
CA SER A 349 12.89 22.50 25.12
C SER A 349 12.45 21.92 23.76
N HIS A 350 12.82 22.57 22.67
CA HIS A 350 12.80 22.18 21.27
C HIS A 350 11.50 22.30 20.46
N GLN A 351 10.45 22.90 21.00
CA GLN A 351 9.26 23.27 20.21
C GLN A 351 9.24 24.78 19.95
N THR A 352 10.23 25.29 19.28
CA THR A 352 10.26 26.69 18.88
C THR A 352 9.54 26.88 17.55
N THR A 353 8.57 27.80 17.54
CA THR A 353 8.32 28.74 16.45
C THR A 353 7.46 28.29 15.26
N VAL A 354 6.52 27.40 15.40
CA VAL A 354 5.54 27.22 14.32
C VAL A 354 4.37 28.21 14.43
N GLY A 355 4.01 28.65 15.62
CA GLY A 355 2.86 29.52 15.87
C GLY A 355 3.00 30.92 15.27
N LYS A 356 4.11 31.58 15.56
CA LYS A 356 4.40 32.90 14.98
C LYS A 356 4.52 32.86 13.46
N ALA A 357 4.90 31.73 12.90
CA ALA A 357 5.00 31.51 11.46
C ALA A 357 3.65 31.57 10.74
N PHE A 358 2.56 31.08 11.33
CA PHE A 358 1.25 31.14 10.68
C PHE A 358 0.63 32.53 10.73
N ALA A 359 0.73 33.25 11.86
CA ALA A 359 0.21 34.61 11.97
C ALA A 359 0.86 35.58 10.95
N ASP A 360 2.11 35.34 10.62
CA ASP A 360 2.87 36.17 9.67
C ASP A 360 2.94 35.57 8.26
N ASP A 361 2.46 34.33 8.07
CA ASP A 361 2.43 33.65 6.77
C ASP A 361 1.51 34.38 5.79
N ALA A 362 2.06 34.76 4.65
CA ALA A 362 1.34 35.53 3.63
C ALA A 362 0.17 34.71 3.03
N MET A 363 0.33 33.38 2.91
CA MET A 363 -0.70 32.49 2.36
C MET A 363 -1.87 32.34 3.35
N TYR A 364 -1.56 32.21 4.65
CA TYR A 364 -2.61 32.16 5.68
C TYR A 364 -3.42 33.46 5.72
N LYS A 365 -2.75 34.62 5.67
CA LYS A 365 -3.42 35.92 5.59
C LYS A 365 -4.32 36.04 4.36
N GLU A 366 -3.84 35.58 3.20
CA GLU A 366 -4.63 35.54 1.97
C GLU A 366 -5.86 34.64 2.11
N ILE A 367 -5.70 33.45 2.70
CA ILE A 367 -6.82 32.53 2.99
C ILE A 367 -7.88 33.23 3.85
N ILE A 368 -7.51 33.84 4.97
CA ILE A 368 -8.44 34.52 5.85
C ILE A 368 -9.11 35.72 5.16
N GLN A 369 -8.37 36.49 4.38
CA GLN A 369 -8.92 37.57 3.58
C GLN A 369 -9.95 37.10 2.56
N MET A 370 -9.65 35.99 1.85
CA MET A 370 -10.55 35.43 0.85
C MET A 370 -11.79 34.77 1.49
N LEU A 371 -11.66 34.15 2.67
CA LEU A 371 -12.79 33.59 3.44
C LEU A 371 -13.77 34.66 3.92
N ASN A 372 -13.29 35.89 4.13
CA ASN A 372 -14.14 37.05 4.47
C ASN A 372 -14.58 37.85 3.23
N GLY A 373 -14.23 37.42 2.03
CA GLY A 373 -14.58 38.03 0.76
C GLY A 373 -15.86 37.48 0.13
N GLU A 374 -16.00 37.69 -1.17
CA GLU A 374 -17.17 37.22 -1.93
C GLU A 374 -17.23 35.70 -2.03
N ASP A 375 -18.39 35.13 -1.78
CA ASP A 375 -18.64 33.69 -1.95
C ASP A 375 -19.04 33.36 -3.40
N ASN A 376 -18.06 33.06 -4.23
CA ASN A 376 -18.24 32.64 -5.60
C ASN A 376 -17.38 31.41 -5.93
N SER A 377 -17.72 30.70 -7.01
CA SER A 377 -17.05 29.45 -7.40
C SER A 377 -15.53 29.64 -7.64
N LYS A 378 -15.11 30.80 -8.12
CA LYS A 378 -13.70 31.11 -8.36
C LYS A 378 -12.93 31.26 -7.04
N ASN A 379 -13.51 32.00 -6.07
CA ASN A 379 -12.90 32.18 -4.76
C ASN A 379 -12.87 30.87 -3.99
N ARG A 380 -13.94 30.06 -4.03
CA ARG A 380 -13.93 28.72 -3.43
C ARG A 380 -12.86 27.82 -4.01
N ALA A 381 -12.69 27.81 -5.33
CA ALA A 381 -11.63 27.02 -5.97
C ALA A 381 -10.22 27.50 -5.59
N CYS A 382 -10.00 28.81 -5.50
CA CYS A 382 -8.75 29.37 -5.06
C CYS A 382 -8.45 29.05 -3.59
N LEU A 383 -9.45 29.17 -2.71
CA LEU A 383 -9.36 28.78 -1.29
C LEU A 383 -9.03 27.31 -1.12
N GLN A 384 -9.66 26.43 -1.90
CA GLN A 384 -9.34 24.99 -1.87
C GLN A 384 -7.86 24.76 -2.22
N TYR A 385 -7.33 25.48 -3.20
CA TYR A 385 -5.92 25.39 -3.56
C TYR A 385 -5.00 25.90 -2.46
N LEU A 386 -5.26 27.10 -1.93
CA LEU A 386 -4.42 27.72 -0.91
C LEU A 386 -4.42 26.90 0.39
N ILE A 387 -5.60 26.48 0.87
CA ILE A 387 -5.73 25.68 2.08
C ILE A 387 -5.08 24.30 1.89
N SER A 388 -5.26 23.64 0.73
CA SER A 388 -4.58 22.38 0.45
C SER A 388 -3.06 22.53 0.38
N SER A 389 -2.57 23.67 -0.05
CA SER A 389 -1.12 23.98 -0.11
C SER A 389 -0.50 24.17 1.27
N MET A 390 -1.30 24.59 2.26
CA MET A 390 -0.87 24.63 3.67
C MET A 390 -0.73 23.22 4.27
N SER A 391 -1.39 22.21 3.71
CA SER A 391 -1.30 20.85 4.21
C SER A 391 0.08 20.24 3.97
N MET A 392 0.71 19.80 5.06
CA MET A 392 2.07 19.24 5.03
C MET A 392 2.18 17.91 4.27
N MET A 393 1.08 17.19 4.15
CA MET A 393 1.05 15.86 3.52
C MET A 393 0.77 15.91 2.02
N ASN A 394 0.33 17.05 1.51
CA ASN A 394 -0.13 17.19 0.13
C ASN A 394 0.91 16.78 -0.92
N ASN A 395 2.18 17.03 -0.66
CA ASN A 395 3.27 16.79 -1.62
C ASN A 395 3.85 15.36 -1.57
N ILE A 396 3.54 14.57 -0.53
CA ILE A 396 4.11 13.23 -0.36
C ILE A 396 3.06 12.13 -0.42
N PHE A 397 1.77 12.49 -0.32
CA PHE A 397 0.67 11.57 -0.24
C PHE A 397 -0.36 11.82 -1.34
N SER A 398 -0.76 10.77 -2.05
CA SER A 398 -1.86 10.79 -3.02
C SER A 398 -2.85 9.70 -2.70
N ARG A 399 -4.12 10.06 -2.58
CA ARG A 399 -5.21 9.10 -2.40
C ARG A 399 -6.38 9.47 -3.30
N THR A 400 -6.94 8.49 -3.97
CA THR A 400 -8.17 8.61 -4.75
C THR A 400 -9.11 7.49 -4.31
N ARG A 401 -10.38 7.83 -4.11
CA ARG A 401 -11.42 6.87 -3.76
C ARG A 401 -12.33 6.59 -4.96
N LYS A 402 -12.86 5.37 -5.03
CA LYS A 402 -13.83 4.99 -6.07
C LYS A 402 -15.02 5.96 -6.11
N ARG A 403 -15.55 6.35 -4.94
CA ARG A 403 -16.68 7.29 -4.83
C ARG A 403 -16.41 8.68 -5.42
N GLU A 404 -15.16 9.11 -5.48
CA GLU A 404 -14.76 10.40 -6.04
C GLU A 404 -14.70 10.39 -7.58
N VAL A 405 -14.59 9.19 -8.15
CA VAL A 405 -14.40 8.97 -9.59
C VAL A 405 -15.72 8.53 -10.27
N THR A 406 -16.73 8.16 -9.49
CA THR A 406 -17.99 7.56 -9.96
C THR A 406 -18.93 8.52 -10.70
N THR A 407 -18.64 9.82 -10.79
CA THR A 407 -19.46 10.75 -11.57
C THR A 407 -19.49 10.44 -13.08
N ASP A 408 -18.50 9.68 -13.58
CA ASP A 408 -18.38 9.37 -15.01
C ASP A 408 -18.67 7.91 -15.38
N MET A 409 -18.86 6.99 -14.40
CA MET A 409 -19.10 5.56 -14.69
C MET A 409 -19.95 4.90 -13.59
N SER A 410 -20.97 4.13 -14.01
CA SER A 410 -21.76 3.29 -13.13
C SER A 410 -20.89 2.20 -12.49
N GLN A 411 -20.85 2.15 -11.17
CA GLN A 411 -20.27 1.03 -10.43
C GLN A 411 -21.23 -0.15 -10.50
N ALA A 412 -20.72 -1.35 -10.75
CA ALA A 412 -21.54 -2.55 -10.73
C ALA A 412 -22.06 -2.81 -9.31
N GLU A 413 -23.34 -3.12 -9.20
CA GLU A 413 -23.94 -3.52 -7.92
C GLU A 413 -23.58 -4.97 -7.61
N ARG A 414 -23.07 -5.24 -6.41
CA ARG A 414 -22.81 -6.60 -5.92
C ARG A 414 -24.13 -7.25 -5.50
N LYS A 415 -24.42 -8.42 -6.08
CA LYS A 415 -25.59 -9.25 -5.71
C LYS A 415 -25.12 -10.57 -5.11
N PRO A 416 -25.09 -10.69 -3.77
CA PRO A 416 -24.77 -11.95 -3.11
C PRO A 416 -25.95 -12.93 -3.16
N HIS A 417 -25.64 -14.19 -3.50
CA HIS A 417 -26.58 -15.31 -3.52
C HIS A 417 -26.02 -16.40 -2.63
N MET A 418 -26.73 -16.69 -1.53
CA MET A 418 -26.34 -17.78 -0.64
C MET A 418 -27.08 -19.06 -1.07
N ARG A 419 -26.35 -20.15 -1.22
CA ARG A 419 -26.87 -21.46 -1.63
C ARG A 419 -26.51 -22.49 -0.55
N LYS A 420 -27.51 -22.87 0.23
CA LYS A 420 -27.39 -23.87 1.28
C LYS A 420 -27.61 -25.26 0.68
N VAL A 421 -26.65 -26.17 0.91
CA VAL A 421 -26.67 -27.55 0.41
C VAL A 421 -26.73 -28.50 1.58
N ILE A 422 -27.67 -29.41 1.53
CA ILE A 422 -27.79 -30.52 2.48
C ILE A 422 -27.10 -31.72 1.85
N LEU A 423 -26.11 -32.31 2.54
CA LEU A 423 -25.43 -33.52 2.09
C LEU A 423 -26.41 -34.68 2.10
N THR A 424 -26.28 -35.57 1.14
CA THR A 424 -27.01 -36.86 1.16
C THR A 424 -26.59 -37.72 2.35
N GLU A 425 -27.42 -38.69 2.77
CA GLU A 425 -27.05 -39.60 3.87
C GLU A 425 -25.72 -40.30 3.61
N LYS A 426 -25.48 -40.72 2.39
CA LYS A 426 -24.22 -41.37 2.00
C LYS A 426 -23.02 -40.40 2.13
N GLU A 427 -23.15 -39.17 1.63
CA GLU A 427 -22.09 -38.17 1.76
C GLU A 427 -21.82 -37.83 3.23
N ARG A 428 -22.86 -37.73 4.05
CA ARG A 428 -22.74 -37.47 5.48
C ARG A 428 -22.01 -38.57 6.21
N THR A 429 -22.41 -39.83 5.96
CA THR A 429 -21.76 -41.01 6.54
C THR A 429 -20.26 -41.04 6.15
N GLU A 430 -19.94 -40.85 4.89
CA GLU A 430 -18.54 -40.84 4.46
C GLU A 430 -17.74 -39.65 5.07
N PHE A 431 -18.39 -38.51 5.20
CA PHE A 431 -17.78 -37.35 5.86
C PHE A 431 -17.43 -37.68 7.32
N ASP A 432 -18.38 -38.21 8.06
CA ASP A 432 -18.23 -38.55 9.48
C ASP A 432 -17.19 -39.67 9.67
N ASN A 433 -17.22 -40.73 8.86
CA ASN A 433 -16.24 -41.83 8.88
C ASN A 433 -14.79 -41.31 8.71
N VAL A 434 -14.55 -40.43 7.73
CA VAL A 434 -13.21 -39.87 7.49
C VAL A 434 -12.72 -39.06 8.70
N ILE A 435 -13.62 -38.35 9.34
CA ILE A 435 -13.26 -37.49 10.49
C ILE A 435 -13.03 -38.36 11.74
N GLU A 436 -13.88 -39.33 11.99
CA GLU A 436 -13.73 -40.29 13.10
C GLU A 436 -12.42 -41.07 12.97
N GLN A 437 -12.16 -41.67 11.80
CA GLN A 437 -10.91 -42.37 11.53
C GLN A 437 -9.68 -41.47 11.77
N TYR A 438 -9.74 -40.20 11.34
CA TYR A 438 -8.62 -39.28 11.57
C TYR A 438 -8.42 -38.98 13.06
N ILE A 439 -9.51 -38.84 13.83
CA ILE A 439 -9.47 -38.63 15.28
C ILE A 439 -8.83 -39.85 15.95
N ASP A 440 -9.27 -41.05 15.63
CA ASP A 440 -8.76 -42.32 16.18
C ASP A 440 -7.23 -42.45 15.91
N ASP A 441 -6.81 -42.16 14.68
CA ASP A 441 -5.39 -42.26 14.28
C ASP A 441 -4.47 -41.22 14.95
N ASN A 442 -5.00 -40.11 15.45
CA ASN A 442 -4.22 -38.95 15.94
C ASN A 442 -4.54 -38.54 17.39
N SER A 443 -5.38 -39.34 18.10
CA SER A 443 -5.68 -39.16 19.51
C SER A 443 -4.83 -40.10 20.39
N TYR A 444 -4.72 -39.74 21.64
CA TYR A 444 -4.16 -40.57 22.71
C TYR A 444 -5.01 -40.40 23.97
N THR A 445 -5.08 -41.44 24.78
CA THR A 445 -5.78 -41.35 26.07
C THR A 445 -4.87 -40.69 27.09
N ASP A 446 -5.32 -39.61 27.69
CA ASP A 446 -4.58 -38.91 28.72
C ASP A 446 -4.61 -39.61 30.07
N TYR A 447 -3.94 -39.02 31.08
CA TYR A 447 -3.88 -39.58 32.44
C TYR A 447 -5.27 -39.68 33.12
N TRP A 448 -6.24 -38.89 32.64
CA TRP A 448 -7.60 -38.87 33.17
C TRP A 448 -8.57 -39.80 32.43
N GLY A 449 -8.05 -40.53 31.43
CA GLY A 449 -8.85 -41.40 30.58
C GLY A 449 -9.62 -40.68 29.47
N GLU A 450 -9.32 -39.39 29.23
CA GLU A 450 -9.94 -38.64 28.15
C GLU A 450 -9.13 -38.78 26.86
N GLU A 451 -9.82 -38.85 25.75
CA GLU A 451 -9.24 -38.95 24.42
C GLU A 451 -8.86 -37.54 23.95
N VAL A 452 -7.53 -37.26 23.80
CA VAL A 452 -6.98 -35.96 23.47
C VAL A 452 -6.20 -36.04 22.16
N LEU A 453 -6.48 -35.12 21.24
CA LEU A 453 -5.73 -35.02 19.99
C LEU A 453 -4.29 -34.50 20.24
N THR A 454 -3.34 -35.09 19.54
CA THR A 454 -1.96 -34.56 19.51
C THR A 454 -1.94 -33.14 18.95
N GLN A 455 -0.90 -32.34 19.30
CA GLN A 455 -0.79 -30.95 18.82
C GLN A 455 -0.75 -30.87 17.28
N GLY A 456 -0.11 -31.84 16.61
CA GLY A 456 -0.14 -31.98 15.15
C GLY A 456 -1.49 -32.50 14.62
N GLY A 457 -2.15 -33.39 15.38
CA GLY A 457 -3.47 -33.94 15.08
C GLY A 457 -4.56 -32.88 15.01
N THR A 458 -4.51 -31.88 15.93
CA THR A 458 -5.45 -30.76 15.95
C THR A 458 -5.40 -29.94 14.66
N LEU A 459 -4.20 -29.59 14.20
CA LEU A 459 -4.02 -28.79 12.97
C LEU A 459 -4.42 -29.58 11.72
N GLY A 460 -4.09 -30.88 11.71
CA GLY A 460 -4.47 -31.77 10.62
C GLY A 460 -5.98 -32.02 10.54
N LEU A 461 -6.69 -32.07 11.69
CA LEU A 461 -8.14 -32.22 11.74
C LEU A 461 -8.86 -31.07 11.05
N VAL A 462 -8.44 -29.83 11.33
CA VAL A 462 -8.97 -28.63 10.63
C VAL A 462 -8.80 -28.77 9.13
N GLN A 463 -7.61 -29.15 8.70
CA GLN A 463 -7.31 -29.34 7.26
C GLN A 463 -8.15 -30.47 6.65
N LYS A 464 -8.30 -31.58 7.34
CA LYS A 464 -9.14 -32.72 6.91
C LYS A 464 -10.59 -32.30 6.75
N LYS A 465 -11.18 -31.71 7.79
CA LYS A 465 -12.57 -31.22 7.75
C LYS A 465 -12.82 -30.27 6.58
N ARG A 466 -11.87 -29.35 6.31
CA ARG A 466 -11.95 -28.46 5.15
C ARG A 466 -11.90 -29.20 3.82
N GLN A 467 -11.01 -30.18 3.68
CA GLN A 467 -10.87 -30.95 2.45
C GLN A 467 -12.13 -31.77 2.14
N VAL A 468 -12.67 -32.45 3.15
CA VAL A 468 -13.88 -33.28 3.00
C VAL A 468 -15.12 -32.38 2.75
N ALA A 469 -15.24 -31.26 3.46
CA ALA A 469 -16.30 -30.27 3.24
C ALA A 469 -16.22 -29.57 1.88
N SER A 470 -15.04 -29.51 1.26
CA SER A 470 -14.89 -29.00 -0.11
C SER A 470 -15.55 -29.98 -1.10
N SER A 471 -15.20 -31.26 -1.06
CA SER A 471 -15.87 -32.32 -1.79
C SER A 471 -15.51 -33.66 -1.20
N VAL A 472 -16.51 -34.39 -0.69
CA VAL A 472 -16.34 -35.74 -0.14
C VAL A 472 -15.71 -36.67 -1.19
N TYR A 473 -16.23 -36.65 -2.40
CA TYR A 473 -15.76 -37.51 -3.47
C TYR A 473 -14.37 -37.17 -3.98
N ALA A 474 -14.04 -35.87 -4.08
CA ALA A 474 -12.68 -35.42 -4.44
C ALA A 474 -11.66 -35.84 -3.37
N TYR A 475 -12.08 -35.91 -2.10
CA TYR A 475 -11.23 -36.35 -1.00
C TYR A 475 -11.02 -37.86 -1.04
N LEU A 476 -12.10 -38.67 -1.07
CA LEU A 476 -12.04 -40.12 -1.06
C LEU A 476 -11.25 -40.69 -2.25
N ASN A 477 -11.39 -40.09 -3.42
CA ASN A 477 -10.65 -40.52 -4.61
C ASN A 477 -9.23 -39.95 -4.71
N SER A 478 -8.74 -39.34 -3.66
CA SER A 478 -7.39 -38.76 -3.65
C SER A 478 -6.26 -39.79 -3.54
N GLU A 479 -6.57 -40.99 -3.02
CA GLU A 479 -5.64 -42.10 -2.91
C GLU A 479 -5.57 -42.96 -4.18
N TYR A 480 -6.59 -42.86 -5.04
CA TYR A 480 -6.61 -43.48 -6.36
C TYR A 480 -6.14 -42.47 -7.39
N SER A 481 -5.19 -42.87 -8.23
CA SER A 481 -4.66 -41.99 -9.29
C SER A 481 -5.82 -41.38 -10.08
N LEU A 482 -5.82 -40.04 -10.22
CA LEU A 482 -6.80 -39.26 -10.98
C LEU A 482 -6.83 -39.61 -12.50
N ASP A 483 -6.09 -40.61 -12.90
CA ASP A 483 -6.04 -41.16 -14.28
C ASP A 483 -7.06 -42.30 -14.52
N LYS A 484 -7.81 -42.69 -13.50
CA LYS A 484 -8.91 -43.65 -13.69
C LYS A 484 -10.12 -43.01 -14.37
N SER A 485 -10.68 -43.78 -15.28
CA SER A 485 -11.69 -43.39 -16.25
C SER A 485 -12.87 -42.58 -15.68
N ILE A 486 -13.32 -41.72 -16.47
CA ILE A 486 -14.41 -40.75 -16.36
C ILE A 486 -15.74 -41.38 -15.89
N ASP A 487 -15.93 -42.69 -16.12
CA ASP A 487 -17.18 -43.41 -15.87
C ASP A 487 -17.45 -43.75 -14.38
N GLU A 488 -16.40 -43.78 -13.55
CA GLU A 488 -16.56 -44.11 -12.11
C GLU A 488 -17.25 -43.01 -11.30
N TYR A 489 -17.30 -41.78 -11.79
CA TYR A 489 -18.00 -40.67 -11.11
C TYR A 489 -19.43 -40.43 -11.62
N ALA A 490 -19.86 -41.14 -12.64
CA ALA A 490 -21.18 -40.95 -13.25
C ALA A 490 -22.33 -41.24 -12.29
N ASP A 491 -22.12 -42.20 -11.37
CA ASP A 491 -23.15 -42.73 -10.44
C ASP A 491 -23.18 -42.01 -9.09
N TYR A 492 -22.30 -41.06 -8.84
CA TYR A 492 -22.28 -40.30 -7.58
C TYR A 492 -23.28 -39.15 -7.57
N THR A 493 -24.22 -39.16 -6.65
CA THR A 493 -25.06 -37.99 -6.34
C THR A 493 -24.29 -37.09 -5.40
N ASP A 494 -23.66 -36.00 -5.96
CA ASP A 494 -22.95 -35.01 -5.22
C ASP A 494 -23.86 -33.77 -5.06
N ALA A 495 -24.35 -33.55 -3.84
CA ALA A 495 -25.30 -32.50 -3.53
C ALA A 495 -24.76 -31.09 -3.86
N LYS A 496 -23.45 -30.84 -3.60
CA LYS A 496 -22.83 -29.57 -3.94
C LYS A 496 -22.69 -29.37 -5.44
N PHE A 497 -22.34 -30.42 -6.17
CA PHE A 497 -22.22 -30.35 -7.62
C PHE A 497 -23.56 -30.13 -8.31
N GLU A 498 -24.63 -30.81 -7.83
CA GLU A 498 -25.98 -30.60 -8.35
C GLU A 498 -26.49 -29.17 -8.11
N GLU A 499 -26.20 -28.59 -6.93
CA GLU A 499 -26.52 -27.18 -6.68
C GLU A 499 -25.69 -26.25 -7.57
N LEU A 500 -24.40 -26.56 -7.81
CA LEU A 500 -23.56 -25.82 -8.73
C LEU A 500 -24.11 -25.83 -10.15
N LEU A 501 -24.66 -26.94 -10.62
CA LEU A 501 -25.33 -27.04 -11.93
C LEU A 501 -26.55 -26.12 -12.01
N LYS A 502 -27.36 -26.05 -10.95
CA LYS A 502 -28.51 -25.15 -10.90
C LYS A 502 -28.08 -23.69 -10.99
N ILE A 503 -26.98 -23.31 -10.31
CA ILE A 503 -26.40 -21.96 -10.40
C ILE A 503 -25.96 -21.68 -11.84
N ILE A 504 -25.26 -22.60 -12.49
CA ILE A 504 -24.81 -22.45 -13.87
C ILE A 504 -25.99 -22.27 -14.83
N ASP A 505 -27.02 -23.07 -14.68
CA ASP A 505 -28.25 -22.95 -15.49
C ASP A 505 -28.95 -21.60 -15.28
N GLU A 506 -29.00 -21.10 -14.04
CA GLU A 506 -29.52 -19.77 -13.71
C GLU A 506 -28.72 -18.67 -14.41
N VAL A 507 -27.39 -18.71 -14.26
CA VAL A 507 -26.48 -17.71 -14.87
C VAL A 507 -26.57 -17.70 -16.39
N PHE A 508 -26.66 -18.88 -17.02
CA PHE A 508 -26.69 -19.00 -18.48
C PHE A 508 -28.05 -18.59 -19.08
N LYS A 509 -29.14 -18.75 -18.33
CA LYS A 509 -30.46 -18.23 -18.72
C LYS A 509 -30.50 -16.71 -18.78
N HIS A 510 -29.71 -16.03 -17.95
CA HIS A 510 -29.65 -14.57 -17.94
C HIS A 510 -28.66 -13.96 -18.97
N GLY A 511 -28.20 -14.74 -19.97
CA GLY A 511 -27.45 -14.26 -21.13
C GLY A 511 -25.91 -14.28 -21.01
N THR A 512 -25.36 -14.53 -19.85
CA THR A 512 -23.90 -14.69 -19.66
C THR A 512 -23.52 -16.16 -19.82
N LYS A 513 -22.65 -16.46 -20.79
CA LYS A 513 -22.22 -17.86 -21.01
C LYS A 513 -20.84 -18.16 -20.38
N LYS A 514 -20.36 -17.34 -19.46
CA LYS A 514 -19.08 -17.50 -18.80
C LYS A 514 -19.21 -17.29 -17.30
N ILE A 515 -18.62 -18.21 -16.53
CA ILE A 515 -18.65 -18.17 -15.07
C ILE A 515 -17.29 -18.56 -14.50
N VAL A 516 -16.88 -17.93 -13.40
CA VAL A 516 -15.66 -18.26 -12.68
C VAL A 516 -16.02 -18.98 -11.39
N ILE A 517 -15.42 -20.15 -11.14
CA ILE A 517 -15.65 -20.96 -9.96
C ILE A 517 -14.37 -21.07 -9.16
N PHE A 518 -14.41 -20.61 -7.90
CA PHE A 518 -13.29 -20.69 -6.99
C PHE A 518 -13.42 -21.88 -6.04
N ALA A 519 -12.34 -22.68 -5.93
CA ALA A 519 -12.23 -23.72 -4.93
C ALA A 519 -10.83 -23.70 -4.28
N LEU A 520 -10.77 -24.09 -3.00
CA LEU A 520 -9.54 -24.05 -2.21
C LEU A 520 -8.55 -25.15 -2.63
N PHE A 521 -9.06 -26.33 -2.94
CA PHE A 521 -8.23 -27.52 -3.15
C PHE A 521 -8.11 -27.89 -4.61
N ARG A 522 -6.88 -28.15 -5.05
CA ARG A 522 -6.61 -28.59 -6.44
C ARG A 522 -7.32 -29.89 -6.82
N LYS A 523 -7.47 -30.80 -5.85
CA LYS A 523 -8.22 -32.05 -6.06
C LYS A 523 -9.68 -31.80 -6.39
N THR A 524 -10.30 -30.87 -5.67
CA THR A 524 -11.68 -30.40 -5.93
C THR A 524 -11.79 -29.76 -7.32
N LEU A 525 -10.84 -28.91 -7.71
CA LEU A 525 -10.83 -28.31 -9.05
C LEU A 525 -10.72 -29.38 -10.15
N LYS A 526 -9.85 -30.38 -9.96
CA LYS A 526 -9.70 -31.49 -10.91
C LYS A 526 -10.95 -32.35 -11.00
N TYR A 527 -11.55 -32.66 -9.85
CA TYR A 527 -12.82 -33.37 -9.77
C TYR A 527 -13.92 -32.60 -10.53
N LEU A 528 -14.11 -31.34 -10.26
CA LEU A 528 -15.07 -30.49 -10.97
C LEU A 528 -14.81 -30.45 -12.47
N GLN A 529 -13.55 -30.37 -12.90
CA GLN A 529 -13.17 -30.38 -14.31
C GLN A 529 -13.64 -31.64 -15.01
N ILE A 530 -13.44 -32.79 -14.39
CA ILE A 530 -13.90 -34.11 -14.92
C ILE A 530 -15.41 -34.13 -15.01
N ARG A 531 -16.12 -33.75 -13.91
CA ARG A 531 -17.60 -33.76 -13.86
C ARG A 531 -18.20 -32.83 -14.94
N PHE A 532 -17.63 -31.63 -15.15
CA PHE A 532 -18.09 -30.71 -16.19
C PHE A 532 -17.81 -31.22 -17.59
N LYS A 533 -16.64 -31.82 -17.81
CA LYS A 533 -16.28 -32.40 -19.11
C LYS A 533 -17.28 -33.52 -19.48
N ASN A 534 -17.68 -34.37 -18.51
CA ASN A 534 -18.67 -35.43 -18.72
C ASN A 534 -20.06 -34.89 -19.06
N ARG A 535 -20.35 -33.65 -18.66
CA ARG A 535 -21.61 -32.95 -18.99
C ARG A 535 -21.49 -32.07 -20.25
N GLY A 536 -20.38 -32.13 -20.96
CA GLY A 536 -20.17 -31.39 -22.22
C GLY A 536 -19.83 -29.91 -22.04
N PHE A 537 -19.51 -29.46 -20.82
CA PHE A 537 -19.10 -28.05 -20.61
C PHE A 537 -17.63 -27.84 -20.99
N GLY A 538 -17.34 -26.83 -21.80
CA GLY A 538 -15.99 -26.32 -22.04
C GLY A 538 -15.43 -25.69 -20.77
N THR A 539 -14.42 -26.34 -20.18
CA THR A 539 -13.88 -25.96 -18.86
C THR A 539 -12.38 -25.77 -18.95
N LEU A 540 -11.90 -24.62 -18.48
CA LEU A 540 -10.49 -24.31 -18.30
C LEU A 540 -10.17 -24.23 -16.80
N MET A 541 -8.89 -24.41 -16.45
CA MET A 541 -8.45 -24.41 -15.05
C MET A 541 -7.19 -23.59 -14.85
N ILE A 542 -7.16 -22.78 -13.80
CA ILE A 542 -5.99 -21.98 -13.38
C ILE A 542 -5.66 -22.29 -11.93
N HIS A 543 -4.40 -22.66 -11.66
CA HIS A 543 -3.87 -22.85 -10.31
C HIS A 543 -2.39 -22.48 -10.22
N GLY A 544 -1.84 -22.43 -9.01
CA GLY A 544 -0.52 -21.90 -8.73
C GLY A 544 0.66 -22.55 -9.47
N MET A 545 0.49 -23.80 -9.98
CA MET A 545 1.55 -24.52 -10.72
C MET A 545 1.44 -24.36 -12.25
N ILE A 546 0.48 -23.58 -12.74
CA ILE A 546 0.36 -23.30 -14.16
C ILE A 546 1.20 -22.05 -14.47
N ASP A 547 2.18 -22.19 -15.33
CA ASP A 547 3.07 -21.07 -15.73
C ASP A 547 2.37 -20.11 -16.69
N ASN A 548 1.52 -20.62 -17.60
CA ASN A 548 0.86 -19.86 -18.66
C ASN A 548 -0.56 -19.40 -18.27
N ARG A 549 -0.75 -18.86 -17.05
CA ARG A 549 -2.07 -18.47 -16.54
C ARG A 549 -2.74 -17.39 -17.40
N ILE A 550 -1.97 -16.48 -17.96
CA ILE A 550 -2.46 -15.41 -18.83
C ILE A 550 -3.00 -15.99 -20.13
N ASP A 551 -2.31 -16.94 -20.73
CA ASP A 551 -2.74 -17.57 -21.99
C ASP A 551 -4.05 -18.35 -21.77
N VAL A 552 -4.17 -19.07 -20.65
CA VAL A 552 -5.41 -19.76 -20.27
C VAL A 552 -6.57 -18.77 -20.05
N LEU A 553 -6.28 -17.62 -19.44
CA LEU A 553 -7.29 -16.58 -19.23
C LEU A 553 -7.72 -15.95 -20.56
N ASP A 554 -6.78 -15.71 -21.47
CA ASP A 554 -7.07 -15.17 -22.80
C ASP A 554 -7.84 -16.18 -23.66
N GLU A 555 -7.51 -17.47 -23.54
CA GLU A 555 -8.31 -18.54 -24.15
C GLU A 555 -9.73 -18.54 -23.56
N PHE A 556 -9.87 -18.49 -22.24
CA PHE A 556 -11.18 -18.42 -21.62
C PHE A 556 -11.98 -17.21 -22.09
N LYS A 557 -11.35 -16.06 -22.22
CA LYS A 557 -12.00 -14.82 -22.67
C LYS A 557 -12.47 -14.91 -24.12
N ASN A 558 -11.64 -15.45 -25.01
CA ASN A 558 -11.85 -15.38 -26.47
C ASN A 558 -12.53 -16.62 -27.05
N ASN A 559 -12.43 -17.78 -26.40
CA ASN A 559 -13.04 -19.01 -26.87
C ASN A 559 -14.54 -19.06 -26.48
N PRO A 560 -15.47 -19.07 -27.45
CA PRO A 560 -16.90 -19.11 -27.16
C PRO A 560 -17.37 -20.43 -26.52
N ASN A 561 -16.59 -21.52 -26.73
CA ASN A 561 -16.90 -22.83 -26.16
C ASN A 561 -16.35 -23.02 -24.74
N ALA A 562 -15.52 -22.10 -24.26
CA ALA A 562 -15.05 -22.13 -22.87
C ALA A 562 -16.06 -21.40 -21.98
N HIS A 563 -16.86 -22.16 -21.24
CA HIS A 563 -17.96 -21.65 -20.42
C HIS A 563 -17.56 -21.47 -18.96
N ILE A 564 -16.69 -22.31 -18.43
CA ILE A 564 -16.36 -22.40 -17.02
C ILE A 564 -14.87 -22.24 -16.82
N LEU A 565 -14.48 -21.31 -15.95
CA LEU A 565 -13.11 -21.17 -15.48
C LEU A 565 -13.04 -21.65 -14.02
N LEU A 566 -12.33 -22.72 -13.77
CA LEU A 566 -12.02 -23.22 -12.44
C LEU A 566 -10.74 -22.55 -11.94
N SER A 567 -10.77 -21.95 -10.77
CA SER A 567 -9.62 -21.21 -10.26
C SER A 567 -9.33 -21.51 -8.80
N SER A 568 -8.04 -21.71 -8.47
CA SER A 568 -7.58 -21.63 -7.10
C SER A 568 -7.28 -20.20 -6.73
N GLU A 569 -7.17 -19.90 -5.43
CA GLU A 569 -6.79 -18.58 -4.92
C GLU A 569 -5.46 -18.09 -5.51
N VAL A 570 -4.39 -18.88 -5.34
CA VAL A 570 -3.06 -18.57 -5.87
C VAL A 570 -3.05 -18.49 -7.40
N GLY A 571 -3.90 -19.26 -8.07
CA GLY A 571 -4.02 -19.24 -9.53
C GLY A 571 -4.56 -17.92 -10.06
N SER A 572 -5.54 -17.34 -9.39
CA SER A 572 -6.20 -16.09 -9.80
C SER A 572 -5.45 -14.82 -9.40
N GLU A 573 -4.44 -14.93 -8.55
CA GLU A 573 -3.74 -13.76 -8.01
C GLU A 573 -3.15 -12.90 -9.15
N GLY A 574 -3.49 -11.60 -9.16
CA GLY A 574 -3.04 -10.65 -10.18
C GLY A 574 -3.81 -10.68 -11.51
N LEU A 575 -4.68 -11.66 -11.76
CA LEU A 575 -5.45 -11.75 -13.00
C LEU A 575 -6.68 -10.82 -12.98
N ASP A 576 -7.08 -10.38 -14.17
CA ASP A 576 -8.24 -9.51 -14.40
C ASP A 576 -9.34 -10.31 -15.12
N MET A 577 -10.46 -10.50 -14.44
CA MET A 577 -11.60 -11.28 -14.91
C MET A 577 -12.87 -10.42 -15.05
N GLN A 578 -12.74 -9.09 -15.19
CA GLN A 578 -13.86 -8.15 -15.29
C GLN A 578 -14.77 -8.36 -16.52
N PHE A 579 -14.35 -9.19 -17.46
CA PHE A 579 -15.21 -9.61 -18.59
C PHE A 579 -16.29 -10.63 -18.17
N CYS A 580 -16.16 -11.23 -16.96
CA CYS A 580 -17.19 -12.01 -16.31
C CYS A 580 -17.95 -11.15 -15.30
N ASN A 581 -19.25 -11.39 -15.14
CA ASN A 581 -20.08 -10.73 -14.13
C ASN A 581 -20.65 -11.70 -13.08
N SER A 582 -20.29 -12.96 -13.15
CA SER A 582 -20.77 -14.00 -12.23
C SER A 582 -19.64 -14.87 -11.74
N MET A 583 -19.61 -15.12 -10.43
CA MET A 583 -18.66 -16.02 -9.79
C MET A 583 -19.33 -16.93 -8.77
N VAL A 584 -18.73 -18.10 -8.55
CA VAL A 584 -19.12 -19.01 -7.51
C VAL A 584 -17.96 -19.26 -6.57
N ASN A 585 -18.17 -19.06 -5.28
CA ASN A 585 -17.34 -19.60 -4.23
C ASN A 585 -17.85 -21.02 -3.92
N TYR A 586 -17.26 -22.03 -4.54
CA TYR A 586 -17.57 -23.44 -4.28
C TYR A 586 -17.17 -23.82 -2.86
N ASP A 587 -16.04 -23.25 -2.41
CA ASP A 587 -15.60 -23.26 -1.01
C ASP A 587 -15.40 -21.81 -0.56
N LEU A 588 -16.00 -21.45 0.55
CA LEU A 588 -15.73 -20.17 1.20
C LEU A 588 -14.43 -20.28 2.00
N PRO A 589 -13.45 -19.40 1.71
CA PRO A 589 -12.27 -19.31 2.56
C PRO A 589 -12.65 -18.74 3.93
N TRP A 590 -11.96 -19.19 4.96
CA TRP A 590 -12.15 -18.67 6.32
C TRP A 590 -11.78 -17.17 6.39
N ASN A 591 -10.68 -16.77 5.76
CA ASN A 591 -10.21 -15.40 5.78
C ASN A 591 -11.08 -14.50 4.87
N PRO A 592 -11.77 -13.48 5.44
CA PRO A 592 -12.61 -12.54 4.69
C PRO A 592 -11.86 -11.80 3.59
N MET A 593 -10.55 -11.52 3.79
CA MET A 593 -9.71 -10.87 2.78
C MET A 593 -9.62 -11.67 1.49
N VAL A 594 -9.57 -12.99 1.60
CA VAL A 594 -9.51 -13.87 0.43
C VAL A 594 -10.82 -13.78 -0.38
N VAL A 595 -11.95 -13.67 0.33
CA VAL A 595 -13.26 -13.47 -0.32
C VAL A 595 -13.29 -12.14 -1.09
N GLU A 596 -12.87 -11.05 -0.45
CA GLU A 596 -12.79 -9.72 -1.08
C GLU A 596 -11.82 -9.73 -2.28
N GLN A 597 -10.68 -10.39 -2.16
CA GLN A 597 -9.73 -10.52 -3.25
C GLN A 597 -10.31 -11.31 -4.44
N ARG A 598 -11.10 -12.37 -4.19
CA ARG A 598 -11.81 -13.11 -5.24
C ARG A 598 -12.86 -12.23 -5.93
N ILE A 599 -13.70 -11.54 -5.16
CA ILE A 599 -14.70 -10.60 -5.69
C ILE A 599 -14.01 -9.51 -6.52
N GLY A 600 -12.90 -8.96 -6.02
CA GLY A 600 -12.11 -7.96 -6.71
C GLY A 600 -11.46 -8.43 -8.02
N ARG A 601 -11.56 -9.71 -8.41
CA ARG A 601 -11.16 -10.18 -9.75
C ARG A 601 -12.18 -9.83 -10.82
N ILE A 602 -13.46 -9.82 -10.47
CA ILE A 602 -14.58 -9.51 -11.38
C ILE A 602 -15.18 -8.14 -11.13
N ASP A 603 -15.24 -7.68 -9.88
CA ASP A 603 -15.71 -6.35 -9.48
C ASP A 603 -14.55 -5.35 -9.54
N ARG A 604 -14.23 -4.93 -10.74
CA ARG A 604 -13.21 -3.92 -11.01
C ARG A 604 -13.79 -2.73 -11.74
N PHE A 605 -13.05 -1.63 -11.64
CA PHE A 605 -13.35 -0.43 -12.40
C PHE A 605 -13.30 -0.72 -13.91
N GLY A 606 -14.42 -0.48 -14.58
CA GLY A 606 -14.59 -0.82 -16.00
C GLY A 606 -15.39 -2.11 -16.24
N GLN A 607 -15.99 -2.70 -15.19
CA GLN A 607 -16.99 -3.74 -15.34
C GLN A 607 -18.15 -3.23 -16.20
N LYS A 608 -18.42 -3.96 -17.30
CA LYS A 608 -19.45 -3.55 -18.27
C LYS A 608 -20.87 -3.91 -17.82
N SER A 609 -20.99 -4.90 -16.93
CA SER A 609 -22.28 -5.31 -16.39
C SER A 609 -22.71 -4.38 -15.26
N PRO A 610 -23.98 -3.96 -15.19
CA PRO A 610 -24.48 -3.17 -14.08
C PRO A 610 -24.51 -3.94 -12.76
N THR A 611 -24.44 -5.28 -12.81
CA THR A 611 -24.47 -6.16 -11.64
C THR A 611 -23.39 -7.22 -11.70
N VAL A 612 -22.83 -7.54 -10.53
CA VAL A 612 -21.91 -8.65 -10.31
C VAL A 612 -22.56 -9.65 -9.36
N ASN A 613 -22.81 -10.86 -9.85
CA ASN A 613 -23.45 -11.92 -9.08
C ASN A 613 -22.40 -12.78 -8.38
N ILE A 614 -22.53 -12.94 -7.06
CA ILE A 614 -21.61 -13.66 -6.19
C ILE A 614 -22.37 -14.82 -5.53
N TYR A 615 -22.17 -16.02 -6.02
CA TYR A 615 -22.80 -17.22 -5.46
C TYR A 615 -21.87 -17.86 -4.44
N ASN A 616 -22.39 -18.14 -3.26
CA ASN A 616 -21.66 -18.80 -2.19
C ASN A 616 -22.35 -20.11 -1.84
N ILE A 617 -21.66 -21.24 -2.02
CA ILE A 617 -22.18 -22.58 -1.68
C ILE A 617 -21.72 -22.93 -0.27
N ILE A 618 -22.66 -23.29 0.58
CA ILE A 618 -22.45 -23.62 1.98
C ILE A 618 -23.11 -24.97 2.29
N VAL A 619 -22.37 -25.84 2.95
CA VAL A 619 -22.91 -27.12 3.43
C VAL A 619 -23.72 -26.89 4.71
N ALA A 620 -24.98 -27.33 4.71
CA ALA A 620 -25.87 -27.24 5.85
C ALA A 620 -25.34 -28.05 7.05
N ASP A 621 -25.70 -27.62 8.25
CA ASP A 621 -25.33 -28.27 9.51
C ASP A 621 -23.81 -28.45 9.67
N SER A 622 -23.03 -27.66 8.96
CA SER A 622 -21.59 -27.56 9.11
C SER A 622 -21.24 -26.32 9.92
N ILE A 623 -20.11 -26.36 10.59
CA ILE A 623 -19.52 -25.19 11.27
C ILE A 623 -19.41 -24.00 10.30
N GLN A 624 -19.32 -24.27 9.00
CA GLN A 624 -19.29 -23.23 7.96
C GLN A 624 -20.59 -22.41 7.93
N GLU A 625 -21.74 -23.02 8.14
CA GLU A 625 -23.01 -22.33 8.03
C GLU A 625 -23.21 -21.26 9.09
N ASP A 626 -23.03 -21.63 10.36
CA ASP A 626 -23.34 -20.72 11.46
C ASP A 626 -22.38 -19.51 11.55
N ILE A 627 -21.12 -19.73 11.20
CA ILE A 627 -20.05 -18.74 11.39
C ILE A 627 -19.86 -17.88 10.16
N TYR A 628 -19.80 -18.51 8.99
CA TYR A 628 -19.51 -17.80 7.74
C TYR A 628 -20.64 -16.85 7.33
N ILE A 629 -21.89 -17.33 7.38
CA ILE A 629 -23.02 -16.51 6.95
C ILE A 629 -23.17 -15.31 7.88
N ARG A 630 -23.12 -15.52 9.19
CA ARG A 630 -23.32 -14.45 10.15
C ARG A 630 -22.17 -13.45 10.14
N LEU A 631 -20.93 -13.94 10.20
CA LEU A 631 -19.77 -13.06 10.25
C LEU A 631 -19.53 -12.32 8.92
N LEU A 632 -19.50 -13.04 7.80
CA LEU A 632 -19.21 -12.42 6.49
C LEU A 632 -20.36 -11.52 6.02
N ASP A 633 -21.61 -11.84 6.30
CA ASP A 633 -22.76 -10.99 5.93
C ASP A 633 -22.81 -9.73 6.81
N ARG A 634 -22.53 -9.83 8.11
CA ARG A 634 -22.47 -8.68 9.03
C ARG A 634 -21.29 -7.77 8.76
N ILE A 635 -20.15 -8.31 8.38
CA ILE A 635 -19.01 -7.50 7.90
C ILE A 635 -19.37 -6.77 6.60
N GLY A 636 -20.41 -7.24 5.88
CA GLY A 636 -20.88 -6.59 4.66
C GLY A 636 -20.01 -6.80 3.43
N ILE A 637 -19.11 -7.81 3.45
CA ILE A 637 -18.16 -8.13 2.35
C ILE A 637 -18.85 -8.31 1.01
N PHE A 638 -20.03 -8.95 1.04
CA PHE A 638 -20.74 -9.27 -0.19
C PHE A 638 -21.51 -8.08 -0.79
N ARG A 639 -21.79 -7.03 0.00
CA ARG A 639 -22.63 -5.90 -0.42
C ARG A 639 -21.85 -4.66 -0.83
N GLY A 640 -20.64 -4.52 -0.37
CA GLY A 640 -19.80 -3.35 -0.65
C GLY A 640 -18.32 -3.68 -0.70
N THR A 641 -17.52 -2.81 -1.31
CA THR A 641 -16.06 -2.86 -1.22
C THR A 641 -15.67 -2.42 0.18
N ILE A 642 -15.06 -3.32 0.95
CA ILE A 642 -14.44 -2.97 2.22
C ILE A 642 -12.95 -2.81 1.93
N GLY A 643 -12.54 -1.58 1.62
CA GLY A 643 -11.15 -1.27 1.28
C GLY A 643 -10.14 -1.54 2.41
N ASP A 644 -10.63 -1.70 3.63
CA ASP A 644 -9.82 -1.72 4.85
C ASP A 644 -9.99 -3.00 5.69
N MET A 645 -10.46 -4.07 5.08
CA MET A 645 -10.67 -5.35 5.79
C MET A 645 -9.37 -5.90 6.40
N GLU A 646 -8.25 -5.76 5.70
CA GLU A 646 -6.94 -6.17 6.22
C GLU A 646 -6.57 -5.37 7.47
N ALA A 647 -6.86 -4.07 7.47
CA ALA A 647 -6.65 -3.21 8.63
C ALA A 647 -7.54 -3.62 9.82
N ILE A 648 -8.79 -3.97 9.58
CA ILE A 648 -9.72 -4.44 10.61
C ILE A 648 -9.22 -5.74 11.24
N LEU A 649 -8.78 -6.68 10.45
CA LEU A 649 -8.33 -8.00 10.93
C LEU A 649 -6.99 -7.94 11.66
N ASP A 650 -6.09 -7.09 11.23
CA ASP A 650 -4.79 -6.89 11.85
C ASP A 650 -4.83 -5.96 13.09
N ALA A 651 -6.00 -5.35 13.37
CA ALA A 651 -6.14 -4.50 14.55
C ALA A 651 -6.00 -5.30 15.85
N PRO A 652 -5.36 -4.74 16.90
CA PRO A 652 -5.30 -5.38 18.21
C PRO A 652 -6.70 -5.43 18.82
N LEU A 653 -7.05 -6.57 19.41
CA LEU A 653 -8.36 -6.79 20.06
C LEU A 653 -8.59 -5.79 21.21
N GLU A 654 -7.52 -5.47 21.94
CA GLU A 654 -7.51 -4.47 23.01
C GLU A 654 -6.48 -3.38 22.68
N ARG A 655 -6.77 -2.13 23.03
CA ARG A 655 -5.83 -1.01 22.82
C ARG A 655 -4.48 -1.27 23.50
N GLY A 656 -3.42 -1.39 22.69
CA GLY A 656 -2.07 -1.69 23.16
C GLY A 656 -1.77 -3.17 23.36
N GLY A 657 -2.67 -4.09 23.00
CA GLY A 657 -2.47 -5.53 23.03
C GLY A 657 -1.66 -6.03 21.83
N SER A 658 -0.99 -7.17 21.99
CA SER A 658 -0.26 -7.84 20.91
C SER A 658 -1.11 -8.84 20.09
N VAL A 659 -2.33 -9.15 20.55
CA VAL A 659 -3.24 -10.11 19.93
C VAL A 659 -4.15 -9.37 18.97
N THR A 660 -4.11 -9.73 17.70
CA THR A 660 -4.93 -9.11 16.65
C THR A 660 -6.31 -9.77 16.55
N ILE A 661 -7.27 -9.10 15.93
CA ILE A 661 -8.58 -9.68 15.59
C ILE A 661 -8.37 -10.92 14.71
N GLN A 662 -7.39 -10.92 13.80
CA GLN A 662 -7.04 -12.06 12.97
C GLN A 662 -6.55 -13.25 13.81
N ASP A 663 -5.77 -13.01 14.88
CA ASP A 663 -5.30 -14.08 15.77
C ASP A 663 -6.46 -14.73 16.53
N VAL A 664 -7.38 -13.91 17.06
CA VAL A 664 -8.59 -14.40 17.74
C VAL A 664 -9.49 -15.16 16.77
N TYR A 665 -9.62 -14.64 15.55
CA TYR A 665 -10.36 -15.26 14.48
C TYR A 665 -9.77 -16.63 14.12
N ASN A 666 -8.46 -16.74 13.93
CA ASN A 666 -7.77 -18.00 13.66
C ASN A 666 -7.83 -18.98 14.85
N LYS A 667 -7.80 -18.45 16.08
CA LYS A 667 -7.97 -19.26 17.29
C LYS A 667 -9.37 -19.83 17.39
N LEU A 668 -10.39 -18.99 17.14
CA LEU A 668 -11.78 -19.42 17.11
C LEU A 668 -11.98 -20.51 16.05
N GLU A 669 -11.41 -20.35 14.86
CA GLU A 669 -11.46 -21.38 13.83
C GLU A 669 -10.96 -22.72 14.34
N LYS A 670 -9.77 -22.75 14.97
CA LYS A 670 -9.22 -23.98 15.55
C LYS A 670 -10.15 -24.57 16.59
N GLU A 671 -10.62 -23.76 17.53
CA GLU A 671 -11.51 -24.21 18.61
C GLU A 671 -12.82 -24.80 18.08
N LEU A 672 -13.40 -24.22 17.04
CA LEU A 672 -14.64 -24.69 16.42
C LEU A 672 -14.47 -26.04 15.70
N TYR A 673 -13.29 -26.28 15.12
CA TYR A 673 -13.00 -27.54 14.45
C TYR A 673 -12.56 -28.67 15.42
N THR A 674 -12.03 -28.30 16.60
CA THR A 674 -11.35 -29.26 17.48
C THR A 674 -12.01 -29.46 18.85
N SER A 675 -12.78 -28.48 19.34
CA SER A 675 -13.43 -28.56 20.65
C SER A 675 -14.90 -28.96 20.52
N ARG A 676 -15.39 -29.70 21.50
CA ARG A 676 -16.83 -29.94 21.69
C ARG A 676 -17.49 -28.72 22.36
N LEU A 677 -17.39 -27.55 21.72
CA LEU A 677 -18.07 -26.35 22.23
C LEU A 677 -19.60 -26.55 22.11
N THR A 678 -20.30 -26.15 23.14
CA THR A 678 -21.77 -26.05 23.09
C THR A 678 -22.19 -24.96 22.12
N ASP A 679 -23.38 -25.04 21.57
CA ASP A 679 -23.91 -24.04 20.63
C ASP A 679 -23.99 -22.64 21.25
N GLU A 680 -24.14 -22.57 22.56
CA GLU A 680 -24.15 -21.31 23.33
C GLU A 680 -22.75 -20.69 23.42
N GLU A 681 -21.72 -21.49 23.68
CA GLU A 681 -20.32 -21.06 23.69
C GLU A 681 -19.84 -20.61 22.30
N LYS A 682 -20.23 -21.35 21.26
CA LYS A 682 -19.97 -20.95 19.87
C LYS A 682 -20.58 -19.58 19.57
N ARG A 683 -21.85 -19.37 19.90
CA ARG A 683 -22.56 -18.11 19.67
C ARG A 683 -21.90 -16.96 20.42
N ARG A 684 -21.51 -17.16 21.69
CA ARG A 684 -20.87 -16.13 22.52
C ARG A 684 -19.55 -15.69 21.89
N LYS A 685 -18.66 -16.61 21.51
CA LYS A 685 -17.36 -16.30 20.92
C LYS A 685 -17.49 -15.61 19.54
N ILE A 686 -18.45 -16.01 18.75
CA ILE A 686 -18.75 -15.36 17.47
C ILE A 686 -19.21 -13.93 17.69
N THR A 687 -20.12 -13.71 18.66
CA THR A 687 -20.63 -12.36 18.99
C THR A 687 -19.52 -11.46 19.48
N GLU A 688 -18.55 -11.97 20.22
CA GLU A 688 -17.39 -11.22 20.70
C GLU A 688 -16.53 -10.72 19.53
N ILE A 689 -16.23 -11.55 18.56
CA ILE A 689 -15.51 -11.17 17.33
C ILE A 689 -16.34 -10.20 16.49
N GLU A 690 -17.63 -10.44 16.33
CA GLU A 690 -18.54 -9.55 15.61
C GLU A 690 -18.51 -8.14 16.20
N LEU A 691 -18.52 -8.03 17.52
CA LEU A 691 -18.47 -6.76 18.23
C LEU A 691 -17.13 -6.06 18.06
N ALA A 692 -16.02 -6.81 18.14
CA ALA A 692 -14.68 -6.31 17.91
C ALA A 692 -14.51 -5.77 16.47
N VAL A 693 -14.97 -6.53 15.48
CA VAL A 693 -14.95 -6.12 14.06
C VAL A 693 -15.82 -4.88 13.81
N ALA A 694 -17.01 -4.82 14.42
CA ALA A 694 -17.91 -3.67 14.28
C ALA A 694 -17.30 -2.40 14.90
N ASN A 695 -16.74 -2.51 16.09
CA ASN A 695 -16.07 -1.41 16.79
C ASN A 695 -14.86 -0.91 16.02
N GLU A 696 -14.04 -1.82 15.49
CA GLU A 696 -12.87 -1.44 14.73
C GLU A 696 -13.24 -0.84 13.36
N LYS A 697 -14.29 -1.33 12.72
CA LYS A 697 -14.83 -0.73 11.50
C LYS A 697 -15.30 0.72 11.74
N GLU A 698 -15.93 0.98 12.88
CA GLU A 698 -16.34 2.33 13.28
C GLU A 698 -15.12 3.18 13.63
N SER A 699 -14.15 2.63 14.35
CA SER A 699 -12.87 3.27 14.68
C SER A 699 -12.07 3.62 13.42
N ILE A 700 -11.94 2.69 12.47
CA ILE A 700 -11.28 2.92 11.19
C ILE A 700 -12.04 3.96 10.37
N LYS A 701 -13.38 3.91 10.35
CA LYS A 701 -14.18 4.92 9.67
C LYS A 701 -13.95 6.31 10.28
N HIS A 702 -13.91 6.44 11.58
CA HIS A 702 -13.58 7.70 12.25
C HIS A 702 -12.13 8.12 12.03
N LEU A 703 -11.17 7.17 12.06
CA LEU A 703 -9.78 7.42 11.71
C LEU A 703 -9.63 7.81 10.23
N GLU A 704 -10.34 7.16 9.34
CA GLU A 704 -10.35 7.49 7.92
C GLU A 704 -11.01 8.84 7.64
N GLU A 705 -12.14 9.12 8.27
CA GLU A 705 -12.78 10.44 8.20
C GLU A 705 -11.85 11.51 8.81
N GLY A 706 -11.19 11.20 9.93
CA GLY A 706 -10.18 12.05 10.54
C GLY A 706 -8.95 12.25 9.67
N LEU A 707 -8.44 11.20 9.03
CA LEU A 707 -7.27 11.23 8.17
C LEU A 707 -7.57 11.72 6.76
N ASP A 708 -8.72 11.39 6.20
CA ASP A 708 -9.19 12.04 4.96
C ASP A 708 -9.39 13.52 5.19
N ASN A 709 -9.97 13.83 6.29
CA ASN A 709 -10.00 15.18 6.77
C ASN A 709 -8.59 15.74 6.99
N ALA A 710 -7.55 15.01 7.36
CA ALA A 710 -6.18 15.47 7.57
C ALA A 710 -5.26 15.40 6.35
N LEU A 711 -5.53 14.55 5.37
CA LEU A 711 -4.55 14.25 4.34
C LEU A 711 -4.92 14.72 2.93
N THR A 712 -6.19 14.74 2.55
CA THR A 712 -6.57 15.09 1.17
C THR A 712 -8.02 15.55 1.03
N ASN A 713 -8.20 16.77 0.56
CA ASN A 713 -9.44 17.12 -0.10
C ASN A 713 -9.13 17.64 -1.51
N ASP A 714 -9.30 16.77 -2.51
CA ASP A 714 -8.86 16.99 -3.88
C ASP A 714 -9.88 17.74 -4.77
N ALA A 715 -10.76 18.54 -4.20
CA ALA A 715 -11.70 19.35 -4.97
C ALA A 715 -11.00 20.28 -5.97
N TYR A 716 -9.77 20.74 -5.63
CA TYR A 716 -8.92 21.50 -6.56
C TYR A 716 -8.53 20.70 -7.79
N PHE A 717 -8.28 19.40 -7.66
CA PHE A 717 -7.93 18.56 -8.79
C PHE A 717 -9.09 18.34 -9.75
N LYS A 718 -10.32 18.22 -9.22
CA LYS A 718 -11.54 18.20 -10.03
C LYS A 718 -11.68 19.47 -10.86
N TRP A 719 -11.37 20.62 -10.27
CA TRP A 719 -11.45 21.92 -10.96
C TRP A 719 -10.35 22.10 -12.02
N LYS A 720 -9.07 21.84 -11.68
CA LYS A 720 -7.95 21.95 -12.66
C LYS A 720 -8.01 20.89 -13.74
N GLY A 721 -8.46 19.69 -13.42
CA GLY A 721 -8.70 18.64 -14.40
C GLY A 721 -9.69 19.06 -15.49
N HIS A 722 -10.75 19.76 -15.13
CA HIS A 722 -11.72 20.29 -16.09
C HIS A 722 -11.18 21.48 -16.89
N SER A 723 -10.46 22.42 -16.26
CA SER A 723 -10.02 23.65 -16.92
C SER A 723 -8.73 23.51 -17.72
N ALA A 724 -7.79 22.65 -17.28
CA ALA A 724 -6.50 22.48 -17.96
C ALA A 724 -6.58 21.54 -19.16
N LEU A 725 -7.59 20.67 -19.24
CA LEU A 725 -7.70 19.63 -20.26
C LEU A 725 -8.79 19.89 -21.32
N THR A 726 -9.72 20.81 -21.05
CA THR A 726 -10.80 21.18 -22.01
C THR A 726 -10.31 21.89 -23.28
N PRO A 727 -9.22 22.70 -23.27
CA PRO A 727 -8.69 23.31 -24.50
C PRO A 727 -8.02 22.33 -25.45
N LEU A 728 -7.64 21.13 -24.97
CA LEU A 728 -6.94 20.13 -25.78
C LEU A 728 -7.89 19.08 -26.42
N ALA A 729 -9.18 19.14 -26.10
CA ALA A 729 -10.21 18.26 -26.67
C ALA A 729 -11.00 18.93 -27.82
N LYS A 730 -10.65 20.18 -28.20
CA LYS A 730 -11.05 20.85 -29.45
C LYS A 730 -9.82 20.86 -30.37
#